data_c430edd1760279dcfc0e0cd968b9fadd
#
_entry.id   c430edd1760279dcfc0e0cd968b9fadd
#
_cell.length_a   1.000
_cell.length_b   1.000
_cell.length_c   1.000
_cell.angle_alpha   90.00
_cell.angle_beta   90.00
_cell.angle_gamma   90.00
#
_symmetry.space_group_name_H-M   'P 1'
#
loop_
_entity.id
_entity.type
_entity.pdbx_description
1 polymer ?
#
loop_
_entity_poly.entity_id
_entity_poly.type
_entity_poly.pdbx_seq_one_letter_code
_entity_poly.pdbx_strand_id
1 'polypeptide(L)'
;MYQAIYIQQGENYAKTVHLKDDNEGWLHFDYKPTYYKLNPNGEFKTLDGKCVSPTDRYSKDNYEIDIPNETRVLIEQYLEEDEPPKWHNIVFLDIECEIGGALTPENIKNSPTKITSIALYDKSTQQTICYILDESKSMESFEENGKSIIACYTEKELLLKFLDKWEELEPTIVVGWNSEFFDIPYLYFRMLKVFDHNTAKRLSPLGIIGNLSKYGSVATVETQKLTKDYLDLAGINHLDYFNLFKKYITKQEPSYKLGDIGEKYVNLGKIKYEVSLDKLFKEDKAKFIDYNIRDVEILIELDKKLQFIELTLNICHLCHVPYENIYWSTMLNEGAILTYLKRQGIVSNNKPTTINPELRLTIGDEYAGGYLKDPIPGLYSDVIDLDFTSLYPSIIRSLNMGVETLIGNVKIRDKYDSNWTLLDLKALRPSEKITIENPKRQVTQITAGKLIEMIEKNKLTIAASGGLFRSDKRSVVCDVLSDWFDKRVEYKNMMKDAYKVKKDPVLGEFYNKRQHAFKIKLNDVYGCFAQNGWRYTDGYKVISNAITLTGQRLIKESILEMNRMINTEIGTEDVDYVITSDTDSMFIRVGDVVRYRWPDLDVSDRDARIAKILEIASDYQKQINKYLNKHVRDLFNIQDDHYFELKQEVILERGYFAGKRRYAQYIINKEGVTTEELDIKGLDLMKSNFPPLFRKFGENLIQQIMFGKQKKEIDLLISSFKKSIAGREIVEIAKPTGVKKIREYIERGPTASKIFSDLKSKAPINTKAAIYYNDLLRFKKLDKKYPTIKEFEKIYYVYLKDNPYRLDCIGFYGVDDPPEIIEFIEKYVDKEKTFDSTFLNKLQGVYDDLKWSFPSLNEYANKFFVIS
;
A
#
# COMPACT_ATOMS: atom_id res chain seq x y z
N MET A 1 16.42 5.95 -24.08
CA MET A 1 15.93 6.08 -22.68
C MET A 1 16.69 5.14 -21.77
N TYR A 2 16.91 5.56 -20.51
CA TYR A 2 17.69 4.72 -19.60
C TYR A 2 16.98 3.41 -19.25
N GLN A 3 17.78 2.36 -19.21
CA GLN A 3 17.36 1.02 -18.74
C GLN A 3 17.92 0.71 -17.35
N ALA A 4 19.11 1.21 -17.03
CA ALA A 4 19.74 1.10 -15.73
C ALA A 4 20.75 2.22 -15.51
N ILE A 5 20.99 2.62 -14.29
CA ILE A 5 22.01 3.57 -13.89
C ILE A 5 22.74 3.10 -12.64
N TYR A 6 24.06 3.24 -12.63
CA TYR A 6 24.87 3.02 -11.45
C TYR A 6 26.00 4.04 -11.40
N ILE A 7 26.27 4.61 -10.24
CA ILE A 7 27.36 5.56 -10.05
C ILE A 7 28.41 4.98 -9.13
N GLN A 8 29.55 4.68 -9.70
CA GLN A 8 30.71 4.21 -8.96
C GLN A 8 31.49 5.40 -8.38
N GLN A 9 31.75 5.36 -7.08
CA GLN A 9 32.63 6.33 -6.43
C GLN A 9 34.06 5.78 -6.41
N GLY A 10 34.95 6.45 -7.10
CA GLY A 10 36.38 6.14 -7.13
C GLY A 10 37.17 6.88 -6.05
N GLU A 11 38.49 6.82 -6.15
CA GLU A 11 39.42 7.57 -5.30
C GLU A 11 39.26 9.08 -5.52
N ASN A 12 39.58 9.88 -4.49
CA ASN A 12 39.48 11.36 -4.53
C ASN A 12 38.09 11.90 -4.91
N TYR A 13 37.01 11.17 -4.55
CA TYR A 13 35.61 11.55 -4.85
C TYR A 13 35.28 11.62 -6.35
N ALA A 14 36.12 11.09 -7.21
CA ALA A 14 35.80 10.92 -8.63
C ALA A 14 34.56 10.01 -8.75
N LYS A 15 33.70 10.32 -9.71
CA LYS A 15 32.47 9.55 -9.97
C LYS A 15 32.47 9.12 -11.42
N THR A 16 32.25 7.83 -11.62
CA THR A 16 32.04 7.25 -12.95
C THR A 16 30.59 6.81 -13.05
N VAL A 17 29.88 7.33 -14.04
CA VAL A 17 28.52 6.93 -14.36
C VAL A 17 28.57 5.73 -15.31
N HIS A 18 27.80 4.71 -14.97
CA HIS A 18 27.47 3.58 -15.83
C HIS A 18 25.99 3.67 -16.14
N LEU A 19 25.64 4.03 -17.36
CA LEU A 19 24.26 4.26 -17.81
C LEU A 19 23.97 3.31 -18.97
N LYS A 20 22.95 2.47 -18.84
CA LYS A 20 22.47 1.62 -19.94
C LYS A 20 21.29 2.32 -20.60
N ASP A 21 21.44 2.63 -21.88
CA ASP A 21 20.43 3.24 -22.72
C ASP A 21 19.88 2.23 -23.72
N ASP A 22 18.60 2.31 -24.08
CA ASP A 22 17.94 1.37 -24.98
C ASP A 22 18.39 1.46 -26.44
N ASN A 23 18.99 2.59 -26.86
CA ASN A 23 19.49 2.79 -28.21
C ASN A 23 21.03 2.69 -28.28
N GLU A 24 21.76 3.17 -27.28
CA GLU A 24 23.21 3.31 -27.29
C GLU A 24 23.94 2.21 -26.51
N GLY A 25 23.19 1.40 -25.71
CA GLY A 25 23.78 0.38 -24.84
C GLY A 25 24.46 0.98 -23.60
N TRP A 26 25.59 0.40 -23.17
CA TRP A 26 26.30 0.89 -22.01
C TRP A 26 27.14 2.13 -22.32
N LEU A 27 26.86 3.23 -21.62
CA LEU A 27 27.64 4.47 -21.61
C LEU A 27 28.43 4.55 -20.30
N HIS A 28 29.70 4.90 -20.40
CA HIS A 28 30.58 5.07 -19.25
C HIS A 28 31.29 6.41 -19.36
N PHE A 29 31.10 7.29 -18.38
CA PHE A 29 31.72 8.62 -18.38
C PHE A 29 31.98 9.15 -16.98
N ASP A 30 32.98 10.01 -16.87
CA ASP A 30 33.29 10.74 -15.65
C ASP A 30 32.24 11.83 -15.41
N TYR A 31 31.82 11.97 -14.17
CA TYR A 31 30.75 12.88 -13.80
C TYR A 31 31.14 13.86 -12.69
N LYS A 32 30.87 15.12 -12.92
CA LYS A 32 31.00 16.18 -11.93
C LYS A 32 29.65 16.87 -11.76
N PRO A 33 29.02 16.81 -10.56
CA PRO A 33 27.75 17.47 -10.31
C PRO A 33 27.84 18.98 -10.48
N THR A 34 26.85 19.57 -11.12
CA THR A 34 26.67 21.02 -11.20
C THR A 34 25.90 21.49 -9.97
N TYR A 35 26.47 22.45 -9.25
CA TYR A 35 25.84 23.18 -8.15
C TYR A 35 25.58 24.63 -8.58
N TYR A 36 24.87 25.42 -7.77
CA TYR A 36 24.63 26.82 -8.08
C TYR A 36 25.04 27.70 -6.89
N LYS A 37 25.85 28.76 -7.18
CA LYS A 37 26.26 29.75 -6.19
C LYS A 37 25.55 31.08 -6.39
N LEU A 38 25.28 31.80 -5.32
CA LEU A 38 24.73 33.16 -5.39
C LEU A 38 25.59 34.05 -6.26
N ASN A 39 24.97 34.71 -7.23
CA ASN A 39 25.58 35.70 -8.11
C ASN A 39 24.51 36.71 -8.54
N PRO A 40 24.59 38.00 -8.13
CA PRO A 40 23.62 39.03 -8.51
C PRO A 40 23.43 39.18 -10.03
N ASN A 41 24.46 38.84 -10.82
CA ASN A 41 24.44 38.87 -12.27
C ASN A 41 24.25 37.48 -12.89
N GLY A 42 23.84 36.49 -12.11
CA GLY A 42 23.63 35.12 -12.56
C GLY A 42 22.42 34.99 -13.48
N GLU A 43 22.53 34.09 -14.46
CA GLU A 43 21.49 33.86 -15.47
C GLU A 43 20.32 33.04 -14.97
N PHE A 44 20.52 32.21 -13.92
CA PHE A 44 19.49 31.35 -13.33
C PHE A 44 18.87 32.01 -12.09
N LYS A 45 17.62 31.63 -11.79
CA LYS A 45 16.91 32.10 -10.59
C LYS A 45 16.52 30.91 -9.69
N THR A 46 16.64 31.10 -8.41
CA THR A 46 16.14 30.16 -7.41
C THR A 46 14.62 30.31 -7.24
N LEU A 47 13.99 29.35 -6.54
CA LEU A 47 12.55 29.40 -6.20
C LEU A 47 12.17 30.69 -5.48
N ASP A 48 13.04 31.25 -4.64
CA ASP A 48 12.83 32.53 -3.95
C ASP A 48 13.29 33.76 -4.75
N GLY A 49 13.66 33.57 -6.03
CA GLY A 49 13.94 34.64 -6.99
C GLY A 49 15.35 35.23 -6.94
N LYS A 50 16.28 34.64 -6.18
CA LYS A 50 17.69 35.03 -6.14
C LYS A 50 18.43 34.62 -7.41
N CYS A 51 19.29 35.46 -7.94
CA CYS A 51 20.14 35.12 -9.07
C CYS A 51 21.31 34.24 -8.66
N VAL A 52 21.57 33.21 -9.45
CA VAL A 52 22.64 32.22 -9.23
C VAL A 52 23.36 31.87 -10.53
N SER A 53 24.59 31.39 -10.41
CA SER A 53 25.41 30.88 -11.52
C SER A 53 25.90 29.47 -11.24
N PRO A 54 26.06 28.61 -12.27
CA PRO A 54 26.56 27.24 -12.11
C PRO A 54 28.00 27.22 -11.59
N THR A 55 28.36 26.15 -10.88
CA THR A 55 29.70 25.87 -10.37
C THR A 55 29.85 24.34 -10.11
N ASP A 56 31.04 23.83 -10.38
CA ASP A 56 31.42 22.43 -10.06
C ASP A 56 32.00 22.28 -8.63
N ARG A 57 32.21 23.40 -7.93
CA ARG A 57 32.76 23.40 -6.57
C ARG A 57 31.66 23.23 -5.54
N TYR A 58 31.77 22.20 -4.74
CA TYR A 58 30.88 21.97 -3.60
C TYR A 58 31.10 23.04 -2.52
N SER A 59 30.02 23.64 -2.05
CA SER A 59 29.97 24.46 -0.85
C SER A 59 28.61 24.27 -0.18
N LYS A 60 28.56 24.29 1.16
CA LYS A 60 27.30 24.22 1.91
C LYS A 60 26.34 25.38 1.63
N ASP A 61 26.88 26.49 1.13
CA ASP A 61 26.11 27.69 0.79
C ASP A 61 25.55 27.65 -0.65
N ASN A 62 25.93 26.66 -1.44
CA ASN A 62 25.41 26.48 -2.79
C ASN A 62 24.03 25.81 -2.76
N TYR A 63 23.29 25.95 -3.86
CA TYR A 63 21.99 25.33 -4.09
C TYR A 63 22.16 23.96 -4.76
N GLU A 64 21.16 23.10 -4.61
CA GLU A 64 21.07 21.77 -5.20
C GLU A 64 22.22 20.83 -4.80
N ILE A 65 22.85 21.03 -3.62
CA ILE A 65 24.01 20.22 -3.18
C ILE A 65 23.66 18.79 -2.76
N ASP A 66 22.39 18.54 -2.49
CA ASP A 66 21.86 17.33 -1.89
C ASP A 66 20.95 16.52 -2.83
N ILE A 67 20.94 16.83 -4.13
CA ILE A 67 20.26 16.00 -5.15
C ILE A 67 21.08 14.74 -5.38
N PRO A 68 20.47 13.52 -5.32
CA PRO A 68 21.14 12.27 -5.66
C PRO A 68 21.77 12.36 -7.07
N ASN A 69 22.98 11.86 -7.23
CA ASN A 69 23.68 11.97 -8.51
C ASN A 69 22.96 11.23 -9.64
N GLU A 70 22.40 10.07 -9.36
CA GLU A 70 21.62 9.27 -10.29
C GLU A 70 20.44 10.08 -10.83
N THR A 71 19.63 10.68 -9.96
CA THR A 71 18.51 11.55 -10.33
C THR A 71 18.99 12.74 -11.15
N ARG A 72 20.11 13.35 -10.76
CA ARG A 72 20.69 14.50 -11.48
C ARG A 72 21.12 14.13 -12.90
N VAL A 73 21.82 13.01 -13.04
CA VAL A 73 22.26 12.51 -14.37
C VAL A 73 21.05 12.20 -15.24
N LEU A 74 20.03 11.51 -14.67
CA LEU A 74 18.82 11.18 -15.44
C LEU A 74 18.08 12.43 -15.91
N ILE A 75 17.95 13.48 -15.06
CA ILE A 75 17.37 14.78 -15.46
C ILE A 75 18.23 15.45 -16.54
N GLU A 76 19.55 15.46 -16.42
CA GLU A 76 20.45 16.11 -17.37
C GLU A 76 20.48 15.41 -18.73
N GLN A 77 20.42 14.08 -18.77
CA GLN A 77 20.49 13.28 -20.00
C GLN A 77 19.15 13.17 -20.73
N TYR A 78 18.03 13.14 -19.97
CA TYR A 78 16.69 12.83 -20.51
C TYR A 78 15.66 13.93 -20.24
N LEU A 79 16.09 15.20 -20.08
CA LEU A 79 15.25 16.29 -19.61
C LEU A 79 13.89 16.42 -20.34
N GLU A 80 13.87 16.21 -21.65
CA GLU A 80 12.67 16.36 -22.49
C GLU A 80 11.91 15.05 -22.75
N GLU A 81 12.33 13.95 -22.12
CA GLU A 81 11.82 12.62 -22.40
C GLU A 81 11.19 12.02 -21.14
N ASP A 82 9.85 11.83 -21.15
CA ASP A 82 9.09 11.27 -20.02
C ASP A 82 8.68 9.80 -20.24
N GLU A 83 8.94 9.24 -21.43
CA GLU A 83 8.50 7.89 -21.79
C GLU A 83 9.52 6.83 -21.37
N PRO A 84 9.07 5.62 -20.96
CA PRO A 84 9.99 4.53 -20.66
C PRO A 84 10.68 3.99 -21.93
N PRO A 85 11.80 3.25 -21.80
CA PRO A 85 12.47 2.62 -22.93
C PRO A 85 11.54 1.63 -23.64
N LYS A 86 11.77 1.43 -24.94
CA LYS A 86 10.95 0.56 -25.79
C LYS A 86 11.02 -0.89 -25.39
N TRP A 87 12.09 -1.31 -24.77
CA TRP A 87 12.33 -2.70 -24.37
C TRP A 87 13.20 -2.81 -23.12
N HIS A 88 13.03 -3.90 -22.42
CA HIS A 88 13.87 -4.36 -21.32
C HIS A 88 14.08 -5.85 -21.41
N ASN A 89 15.26 -6.34 -21.04
CA ASN A 89 15.48 -7.76 -20.77
C ASN A 89 14.99 -8.05 -19.35
N ILE A 90 13.76 -8.56 -19.25
CA ILE A 90 13.10 -8.85 -17.98
C ILE A 90 13.17 -10.35 -17.73
N VAL A 91 13.82 -10.74 -16.65
CA VAL A 91 13.96 -12.13 -16.22
C VAL A 91 13.20 -12.35 -14.92
N PHE A 92 12.28 -13.31 -14.93
CA PHE A 92 11.63 -13.82 -13.70
C PHE A 92 12.45 -14.97 -13.16
N LEU A 93 12.65 -15.00 -11.85
CA LEU A 93 13.53 -15.96 -11.17
C LEU A 93 12.87 -16.51 -9.91
N ASP A 94 13.06 -17.80 -9.67
CA ASP A 94 12.77 -18.48 -8.41
C ASP A 94 13.80 -19.58 -8.16
N ILE A 95 14.25 -19.76 -6.90
CA ILE A 95 15.21 -20.81 -6.53
C ILE A 95 14.67 -21.71 -5.44
N GLU A 96 15.06 -22.99 -5.51
CA GLU A 96 14.77 -23.97 -4.45
C GLU A 96 16.07 -24.50 -3.85
N CYS A 97 16.04 -24.71 -2.52
CA CYS A 97 17.19 -25.20 -1.74
C CYS A 97 16.79 -26.40 -0.91
N GLU A 98 17.78 -27.25 -0.55
CA GLU A 98 17.57 -28.26 0.48
C GLU A 98 17.13 -27.61 1.80
N ILE A 99 16.25 -28.27 2.56
CA ILE A 99 15.77 -27.76 3.86
C ILE A 99 16.93 -27.79 4.88
N GLY A 100 17.37 -26.63 5.31
CA GLY A 100 18.53 -26.45 6.21
C GLY A 100 18.29 -25.52 7.38
N GLY A 101 17.08 -25.37 7.83
CA GLY A 101 16.71 -24.48 8.93
C GLY A 101 15.89 -23.25 8.51
N ALA A 102 15.54 -22.41 9.47
CA ALA A 102 14.71 -21.23 9.20
C ALA A 102 15.39 -20.23 8.26
N LEU A 103 14.61 -19.60 7.38
CA LEU A 103 15.06 -18.52 6.51
C LEU A 103 15.31 -17.24 7.35
N THR A 104 16.49 -17.14 7.94
CA THR A 104 16.94 -15.96 8.66
C THR A 104 18.02 -15.25 7.87
N PRO A 105 18.22 -13.94 8.05
CA PRO A 105 19.30 -13.21 7.39
C PRO A 105 20.69 -13.86 7.60
N GLU A 106 20.91 -14.44 8.80
CA GLU A 106 22.15 -15.15 9.11
C GLU A 106 22.28 -16.44 8.30
N ASN A 107 21.21 -17.24 8.20
CA ASN A 107 21.22 -18.47 7.40
C ASN A 107 21.32 -18.19 5.91
N ILE A 108 20.70 -17.12 5.42
CA ILE A 108 20.83 -16.68 4.02
C ILE A 108 22.28 -16.32 3.73
N LYS A 109 22.92 -15.51 4.58
CA LYS A 109 24.34 -15.14 4.46
C LYS A 109 25.28 -16.35 4.54
N ASN A 110 25.01 -17.29 5.41
CA ASN A 110 25.80 -18.51 5.56
C ASN A 110 25.53 -19.55 4.46
N SER A 111 24.40 -19.43 3.75
CA SER A 111 23.93 -20.31 2.68
C SER A 111 24.31 -21.79 2.92
N PRO A 112 23.74 -22.44 4.00
CA PRO A 112 24.24 -23.72 4.50
C PRO A 112 23.98 -24.88 3.55
N THR A 113 22.90 -24.86 2.78
CA THR A 113 22.40 -25.96 1.95
C THR A 113 22.56 -25.71 0.46
N LYS A 114 22.53 -26.78 -0.32
CA LYS A 114 22.67 -26.71 -1.78
C LYS A 114 21.44 -26.07 -2.41
N ILE A 115 21.66 -25.36 -3.49
CA ILE A 115 20.60 -24.98 -4.42
C ILE A 115 20.27 -26.22 -5.24
N THR A 116 18.99 -26.62 -5.19
CA THR A 116 18.51 -27.83 -5.86
C THR A 116 17.87 -27.54 -7.21
N SER A 117 17.31 -26.34 -7.39
CA SER A 117 16.73 -25.91 -8.65
C SER A 117 16.78 -24.39 -8.80
N ILE A 118 16.89 -23.93 -10.05
CA ILE A 118 16.74 -22.52 -10.44
C ILE A 118 15.83 -22.49 -11.66
N ALA A 119 14.67 -21.82 -11.52
CA ALA A 119 13.75 -21.57 -12.60
C ALA A 119 13.87 -20.12 -13.10
N LEU A 120 14.02 -19.96 -14.42
CA LEU A 120 14.08 -18.67 -15.11
C LEU A 120 12.98 -18.58 -16.16
N TYR A 121 12.44 -17.38 -16.35
CA TYR A 121 11.64 -17.04 -17.53
C TYR A 121 12.16 -15.76 -18.15
N ASP A 122 12.55 -15.84 -19.42
CA ASP A 122 12.88 -14.67 -20.24
C ASP A 122 11.64 -14.12 -20.93
N LYS A 123 11.24 -12.90 -20.54
CA LYS A 123 10.03 -12.26 -21.09
C LYS A 123 10.20 -11.92 -22.57
N SER A 124 11.41 -11.71 -23.08
CA SER A 124 11.67 -11.32 -24.48
C SER A 124 11.46 -12.48 -25.45
N THR A 125 11.95 -13.66 -25.12
CA THR A 125 11.82 -14.89 -25.92
C THR A 125 10.64 -15.76 -25.50
N GLN A 126 10.02 -15.47 -24.36
CA GLN A 126 8.97 -16.25 -23.70
C GLN A 126 9.42 -17.68 -23.36
N GLN A 127 10.71 -17.88 -23.13
CA GLN A 127 11.29 -19.18 -22.81
C GLN A 127 11.41 -19.38 -21.30
N THR A 128 10.97 -20.53 -20.81
CA THR A 128 11.21 -20.98 -19.44
C THR A 128 12.37 -21.96 -19.41
N ILE A 129 13.31 -21.75 -18.49
CA ILE A 129 14.48 -22.62 -18.29
C ILE A 129 14.50 -23.03 -16.83
N CYS A 130 14.64 -24.34 -16.57
CA CYS A 130 14.78 -24.84 -15.20
C CYS A 130 16.06 -25.68 -15.10
N TYR A 131 16.98 -25.25 -14.27
CA TYR A 131 18.18 -26.01 -13.88
C TYR A 131 17.84 -26.87 -12.68
N ILE A 132 18.05 -28.18 -12.77
CA ILE A 132 17.77 -29.14 -11.71
C ILE A 132 19.02 -29.92 -11.31
N LEU A 133 19.29 -29.98 -10.00
CA LEU A 133 20.37 -30.80 -9.46
C LEU A 133 19.99 -32.29 -9.48
N ASP A 134 20.71 -33.11 -10.22
CA ASP A 134 20.52 -34.55 -10.29
C ASP A 134 21.85 -35.32 -10.07
N GLU A 135 22.33 -35.35 -8.83
CA GLU A 135 23.55 -36.07 -8.43
C GLU A 135 23.46 -37.58 -8.71
N SER A 136 22.23 -38.08 -8.79
CA SER A 136 22.00 -39.51 -9.11
C SER A 136 22.14 -39.84 -10.60
N LYS A 137 22.19 -38.83 -11.46
CA LYS A 137 22.23 -38.99 -12.93
C LYS A 137 21.03 -39.80 -13.44
N SER A 138 19.86 -39.58 -12.83
CA SER A 138 18.65 -40.32 -13.14
C SER A 138 17.84 -39.73 -14.31
N MET A 139 18.19 -38.52 -14.77
CA MET A 139 17.52 -37.84 -15.87
C MET A 139 18.53 -37.16 -16.81
N GLU A 140 18.13 -37.00 -18.07
CA GLU A 140 18.83 -36.20 -19.07
C GLU A 140 18.13 -34.85 -19.24
N SER A 141 18.82 -33.85 -19.80
CA SER A 141 18.21 -32.59 -20.18
C SER A 141 17.24 -32.79 -21.33
N PHE A 142 16.10 -32.09 -21.31
CA PHE A 142 15.07 -32.19 -22.36
C PHE A 142 14.35 -30.86 -22.53
N GLU A 143 13.65 -30.75 -23.65
CA GLU A 143 12.74 -29.65 -23.96
C GLU A 143 11.31 -30.18 -24.11
N GLU A 144 10.39 -29.53 -23.44
CA GLU A 144 8.97 -29.90 -23.51
C GLU A 144 8.09 -28.66 -23.34
N ASN A 145 7.10 -28.49 -24.24
CA ASN A 145 6.10 -27.41 -24.18
C ASN A 145 6.70 -25.98 -24.02
N GLY A 146 7.82 -25.70 -24.69
CA GLY A 146 8.52 -24.40 -24.61
C GLY A 146 9.30 -24.20 -23.31
N LYS A 147 9.53 -25.25 -22.54
CA LYS A 147 10.33 -25.28 -21.32
C LYS A 147 11.58 -26.10 -21.55
N SER A 148 12.74 -25.55 -21.22
CA SER A 148 14.02 -26.25 -21.27
C SER A 148 14.41 -26.71 -19.88
N ILE A 149 14.47 -28.02 -19.67
CA ILE A 149 14.87 -28.62 -18.38
C ILE A 149 16.33 -29.08 -18.52
N ILE A 150 17.20 -28.52 -17.71
CA ILE A 150 18.65 -28.76 -17.77
C ILE A 150 19.09 -29.52 -16.54
N ALA A 151 19.37 -30.80 -16.73
CA ALA A 151 19.90 -31.66 -15.66
C ALA A 151 21.36 -31.28 -15.41
N CYS A 152 21.71 -31.09 -14.14
CA CYS A 152 23.08 -30.79 -13.68
C CYS A 152 23.50 -31.81 -12.63
N TYR A 153 24.64 -32.45 -12.82
CA TYR A 153 25.06 -33.57 -11.96
C TYR A 153 25.86 -33.14 -10.73
N THR A 154 26.16 -31.85 -10.64
CA THR A 154 26.73 -31.22 -9.46
C THR A 154 26.18 -29.81 -9.28
N GLU A 155 26.14 -29.31 -8.05
CA GLU A 155 25.76 -27.94 -7.80
C GLU A 155 26.67 -26.93 -8.51
N LYS A 156 27.95 -27.20 -8.62
CA LYS A 156 28.90 -26.36 -9.38
C LYS A 156 28.46 -26.23 -10.84
N GLU A 157 28.10 -27.33 -11.47
CA GLU A 157 27.61 -27.34 -12.85
C GLU A 157 26.32 -26.54 -12.99
N LEU A 158 25.39 -26.71 -12.05
CA LEU A 158 24.13 -25.99 -12.05
C LEU A 158 24.33 -24.48 -11.97
N LEU A 159 25.16 -24.01 -11.03
CA LEU A 159 25.45 -22.61 -10.83
C LEU A 159 26.22 -21.98 -12.02
N LEU A 160 27.15 -22.72 -12.65
CA LEU A 160 27.89 -22.23 -13.83
C LEU A 160 26.97 -22.13 -15.04
N LYS A 161 26.22 -23.17 -15.37
CA LYS A 161 25.25 -23.12 -16.49
C LYS A 161 24.21 -22.00 -16.32
N PHE A 162 23.76 -21.79 -15.08
CA PHE A 162 22.90 -20.65 -14.77
C PHE A 162 23.62 -19.33 -15.06
N LEU A 163 24.86 -19.12 -14.56
CA LEU A 163 25.61 -17.89 -14.78
C LEU A 163 25.89 -17.62 -16.26
N ASP A 164 26.28 -18.66 -17.02
CA ASP A 164 26.49 -18.51 -18.45
C ASP A 164 25.24 -18.05 -19.18
N LYS A 165 24.07 -18.60 -18.83
CA LYS A 165 22.79 -18.16 -19.38
C LYS A 165 22.37 -16.78 -18.90
N TRP A 166 22.66 -16.48 -17.64
CA TRP A 166 22.36 -15.14 -17.05
C TRP A 166 23.12 -14.03 -17.78
N GLU A 167 24.40 -14.24 -18.07
CA GLU A 167 25.22 -13.32 -18.87
C GLU A 167 24.71 -13.21 -20.33
N GLU A 168 24.29 -14.32 -20.94
CA GLU A 168 23.70 -14.32 -22.29
C GLU A 168 22.40 -13.51 -22.36
N LEU A 169 21.56 -13.62 -21.33
CA LEU A 169 20.29 -12.90 -21.25
C LEU A 169 20.46 -11.40 -21.01
N GLU A 170 21.60 -10.96 -20.47
CA GLU A 170 21.86 -9.56 -20.11
C GLU A 170 20.68 -8.88 -19.39
N PRO A 171 20.15 -9.41 -18.28
CA PRO A 171 18.96 -8.88 -17.68
C PRO A 171 19.14 -7.42 -17.28
N THR A 172 18.17 -6.57 -17.62
CA THR A 172 18.07 -5.19 -17.15
C THR A 172 17.15 -5.06 -15.96
N ILE A 173 16.20 -6.01 -15.84
CA ILE A 173 15.28 -6.13 -14.71
C ILE A 173 15.21 -7.60 -14.30
N VAL A 174 15.37 -7.85 -13.01
CA VAL A 174 15.09 -9.14 -12.39
C VAL A 174 13.85 -9.05 -11.50
N VAL A 175 13.02 -10.08 -11.57
CA VAL A 175 11.71 -10.14 -10.86
C VAL A 175 11.59 -11.47 -10.13
N GLY A 176 11.18 -11.43 -8.87
CA GLY A 176 10.86 -12.61 -8.09
C GLY A 176 9.83 -12.28 -7.01
N TRP A 177 9.48 -13.22 -6.17
CA TRP A 177 8.57 -13.03 -5.03
C TRP A 177 9.33 -13.08 -3.72
N ASN A 178 9.55 -11.94 -3.09
CA ASN A 178 10.41 -11.79 -1.91
C ASN A 178 11.89 -12.10 -2.21
N SER A 179 12.27 -11.96 -3.46
CA SER A 179 13.57 -12.32 -4.01
C SER A 179 14.70 -11.37 -3.59
N GLU A 180 14.37 -10.13 -3.22
CA GLU A 180 15.32 -9.20 -2.57
C GLU A 180 15.80 -9.73 -1.22
N PHE A 181 14.93 -10.44 -0.50
CA PHE A 181 15.26 -10.99 0.80
C PHE A 181 15.93 -12.37 0.70
N PHE A 182 15.49 -13.23 -0.23
CA PHE A 182 15.92 -14.62 -0.26
C PHE A 182 16.70 -14.99 -1.51
N ASP A 183 16.09 -15.04 -2.68
CA ASP A 183 16.65 -15.70 -3.87
C ASP A 183 17.99 -15.10 -4.29
N ILE A 184 18.06 -13.81 -4.50
CA ILE A 184 19.28 -13.14 -4.97
C ILE A 184 20.39 -13.16 -3.91
N PRO A 185 20.14 -12.83 -2.62
CA PRO A 185 21.17 -12.95 -1.59
C PRO A 185 21.65 -14.39 -1.39
N TYR A 186 20.74 -15.37 -1.38
CA TYR A 186 21.12 -16.77 -1.20
C TYR A 186 22.00 -17.26 -2.35
N LEU A 187 21.59 -16.95 -3.58
CA LEU A 187 22.34 -17.28 -4.80
C LEU A 187 23.76 -16.70 -4.74
N TYR A 188 23.90 -15.42 -4.43
CA TYR A 188 25.20 -14.75 -4.30
C TYR A 188 26.08 -15.38 -3.23
N PHE A 189 25.57 -15.52 -2.00
CA PHE A 189 26.35 -16.09 -0.90
C PHE A 189 26.69 -17.57 -1.12
N ARG A 190 25.78 -18.31 -1.79
CA ARG A 190 26.07 -19.70 -2.17
C ARG A 190 27.17 -19.80 -3.21
N MET A 191 27.19 -18.92 -4.22
CA MET A 191 28.26 -18.82 -5.18
C MET A 191 29.62 -18.46 -4.53
N LEU A 192 29.62 -17.52 -3.58
CA LEU A 192 30.83 -17.22 -2.80
C LEU A 192 31.37 -18.44 -2.06
N LYS A 193 30.48 -19.29 -1.54
CA LYS A 193 30.89 -20.51 -0.79
C LYS A 193 31.34 -21.63 -1.67
N VAL A 194 30.70 -21.80 -2.84
CA VAL A 194 30.99 -22.90 -3.77
C VAL A 194 32.19 -22.59 -4.68
N PHE A 195 32.38 -21.34 -5.04
CA PHE A 195 33.43 -20.81 -5.88
C PHE A 195 34.26 -19.74 -5.16
N ASP A 196 34.19 -18.51 -5.67
CA ASP A 196 34.90 -17.35 -5.19
C ASP A 196 34.14 -16.06 -5.48
N HIS A 197 34.73 -14.93 -5.07
CA HIS A 197 34.15 -13.62 -5.27
C HIS A 197 34.06 -13.21 -6.74
N ASN A 198 35.03 -13.58 -7.57
CA ASN A 198 35.02 -13.20 -8.98
C ASN A 198 33.93 -13.93 -9.75
N THR A 199 33.68 -15.20 -9.45
CA THR A 199 32.56 -15.95 -10.01
C THR A 199 31.20 -15.37 -9.56
N ALA A 200 31.05 -15.05 -8.27
CA ALA A 200 29.80 -14.49 -7.76
C ALA A 200 29.49 -13.09 -8.34
N LYS A 201 30.50 -12.29 -8.65
CA LYS A 201 30.35 -10.98 -9.31
C LYS A 201 29.76 -11.05 -10.71
N ARG A 202 29.79 -12.18 -11.39
CA ARG A 202 29.19 -12.38 -12.71
C ARG A 202 27.67 -12.19 -12.70
N LEU A 203 27.03 -12.19 -11.53
CA LEU A 203 25.64 -11.80 -11.38
C LEU A 203 25.37 -10.34 -11.80
N SER A 204 26.39 -9.46 -11.72
CA SER A 204 26.30 -8.07 -12.16
C SER A 204 26.99 -7.88 -13.51
N PRO A 205 26.37 -7.25 -14.51
CA PRO A 205 27.02 -6.95 -15.80
C PRO A 205 28.21 -6.00 -15.66
N LEU A 206 28.30 -5.27 -14.56
CA LEU A 206 29.44 -4.40 -14.24
C LEU A 206 30.49 -5.06 -13.34
N GLY A 207 30.26 -6.32 -12.91
CA GLY A 207 31.10 -7.01 -11.95
C GLY A 207 31.16 -6.34 -10.57
N ILE A 208 30.15 -5.57 -10.22
CA ILE A 208 30.05 -4.79 -8.97
C ILE A 208 28.83 -5.25 -8.19
N ILE A 209 29.08 -5.70 -6.96
CA ILE A 209 28.03 -6.04 -6.00
C ILE A 209 28.07 -5.02 -4.87
N GLY A 210 27.01 -4.23 -4.77
CA GLY A 210 26.88 -3.19 -3.75
C GLY A 210 25.93 -3.60 -2.63
N ASN A 211 25.89 -2.76 -1.61
CA ASN A 211 24.92 -2.88 -0.52
C ASN A 211 24.02 -1.65 -0.52
N LEU A 212 22.72 -1.81 -0.70
CA LEU A 212 21.74 -0.72 -0.75
C LEU A 212 21.59 0.03 0.58
N SER A 213 22.17 -0.46 1.68
CA SER A 213 22.21 0.27 2.95
C SER A 213 22.90 1.64 2.85
N LYS A 214 23.48 1.98 1.71
CA LYS A 214 24.12 3.27 1.38
C LYS A 214 23.12 4.43 1.25
N TYR A 215 21.84 4.15 1.01
CA TYR A 215 20.81 5.16 0.80
C TYR A 215 19.92 5.35 2.03
N GLY A 216 20.52 5.40 3.22
CA GLY A 216 19.89 5.88 4.44
C GLY A 216 18.41 5.56 4.55
N SER A 217 18.11 4.29 4.77
CA SER A 217 16.93 3.79 5.45
C SER A 217 15.76 4.77 5.61
N VAL A 218 14.76 4.65 4.78
CA VAL A 218 13.39 4.85 5.26
C VAL A 218 12.67 3.50 5.20
N ALA A 219 13.24 2.53 5.86
CA ALA A 219 12.51 1.34 6.22
C ALA A 219 11.68 1.68 7.47
N THR A 220 10.42 1.31 7.49
CA THR A 220 9.62 1.34 8.71
C THR A 220 10.35 0.57 9.81
N VAL A 221 10.15 0.94 11.07
CA VAL A 221 10.84 0.32 12.23
C VAL A 221 10.76 -1.22 12.23
N GLU A 222 9.74 -1.80 11.59
CA GLU A 222 9.54 -3.26 11.43
C GLU A 222 10.44 -3.87 10.36
N THR A 223 10.71 -3.18 9.26
CA THR A 223 11.60 -3.62 8.19
C THR A 223 13.08 -3.33 8.47
N GLN A 224 13.41 -2.31 9.26
CA GLN A 224 14.80 -1.96 9.61
C GLN A 224 15.60 -3.08 10.28
N LYS A 225 14.96 -4.01 10.96
CA LYS A 225 15.62 -5.15 11.60
C LYS A 225 15.95 -6.29 10.64
N LEU A 226 15.31 -6.35 9.48
CA LEU A 226 15.45 -7.43 8.50
C LEU A 226 16.32 -7.04 7.29
N THR A 227 16.50 -5.73 7.04
CA THR A 227 17.00 -5.22 5.75
C THR A 227 18.45 -4.72 5.76
N LYS A 228 19.27 -5.14 6.70
CA LYS A 228 20.67 -4.66 6.78
C LYS A 228 21.58 -5.09 5.63
N ASP A 229 21.16 -6.04 4.80
CA ASP A 229 22.04 -6.65 3.78
C ASP A 229 21.33 -6.91 2.44
N TYR A 230 20.58 -5.94 1.88
CA TYR A 230 20.14 -6.04 0.49
C TYR A 230 21.35 -5.94 -0.44
N LEU A 231 21.42 -6.87 -1.40
CA LEU A 231 22.46 -6.89 -2.42
C LEU A 231 22.00 -6.08 -3.64
N ASP A 232 22.82 -5.13 -4.02
CA ASP A 232 22.68 -4.39 -5.26
C ASP A 232 23.53 -5.04 -6.35
N LEU A 233 22.89 -5.56 -7.39
CA LEU A 233 23.54 -6.06 -8.60
C LEU A 233 23.71 -4.89 -9.56
N ALA A 234 24.83 -4.15 -9.42
CA ALA A 234 25.06 -2.95 -10.20
C ALA A 234 24.78 -3.16 -11.71
N GLY A 235 23.90 -2.36 -12.27
CA GLY A 235 23.46 -2.45 -13.68
C GLY A 235 22.22 -3.31 -13.93
N ILE A 236 21.63 -3.92 -12.91
CA ILE A 236 20.37 -4.65 -12.99
C ILE A 236 19.38 -4.04 -11.97
N ASN A 237 18.18 -3.73 -12.41
CA ASN A 237 17.15 -3.26 -11.49
C ASN A 237 16.41 -4.47 -10.89
N HIS A 238 16.43 -4.57 -9.59
CA HIS A 238 15.70 -5.63 -8.89
C HIS A 238 14.31 -5.13 -8.51
N LEU A 239 13.27 -5.57 -9.24
CA LEU A 239 11.87 -5.24 -8.98
C LEU A 239 11.17 -6.44 -8.32
N ASP A 240 11.32 -6.55 -7.01
CA ASP A 240 10.64 -7.60 -6.23
C ASP A 240 9.13 -7.45 -6.31
N TYR A 241 8.45 -8.43 -6.94
CA TYR A 241 7.02 -8.35 -7.20
C TYR A 241 6.17 -8.37 -5.93
N PHE A 242 6.65 -8.98 -4.85
CA PHE A 242 6.02 -8.91 -3.54
C PHE A 242 5.96 -7.48 -2.99
N ASN A 243 7.04 -6.72 -3.15
CA ASN A 243 7.10 -5.32 -2.73
C ASN A 243 6.26 -4.43 -3.65
N LEU A 244 6.28 -4.65 -4.96
CA LEU A 244 5.41 -3.95 -5.91
C LEU A 244 3.93 -4.24 -5.63
N PHE A 245 3.59 -5.50 -5.35
CA PHE A 245 2.23 -5.88 -4.99
C PHE A 245 1.74 -5.14 -3.75
N LYS A 246 2.53 -5.06 -2.69
CA LYS A 246 2.19 -4.30 -1.47
C LYS A 246 2.09 -2.80 -1.70
N LYS A 247 2.89 -2.24 -2.61
CA LYS A 247 2.84 -0.81 -2.94
C LYS A 247 1.55 -0.45 -3.65
N TYR A 248 1.16 -1.24 -4.65
CA TYR A 248 0.04 -0.89 -5.53
C TYR A 248 -1.31 -1.43 -5.05
N ILE A 249 -1.33 -2.55 -4.36
CA ILE A 249 -2.54 -3.09 -3.73
C ILE A 249 -2.63 -2.60 -2.29
N THR A 250 -3.36 -1.51 -2.09
CA THR A 250 -3.54 -0.89 -0.77
C THR A 250 -4.50 -1.67 0.14
N LYS A 251 -5.36 -2.52 -0.45
CA LYS A 251 -6.24 -3.42 0.30
C LYS A 251 -5.39 -4.50 0.99
N GLN A 252 -5.52 -4.60 2.31
CA GLN A 252 -4.78 -5.60 3.07
C GLN A 252 -5.22 -7.02 2.70
N GLU A 253 -4.28 -7.84 2.26
CA GLU A 253 -4.55 -9.23 1.93
C GLU A 253 -4.47 -10.15 3.17
N PRO A 254 -5.27 -11.22 3.20
CA PRO A 254 -5.24 -12.19 4.28
C PRO A 254 -3.92 -12.95 4.38
N SER A 255 -3.35 -13.24 3.23
CA SER A 255 -2.05 -13.87 3.07
C SER A 255 -1.30 -13.20 1.93
N TYR A 256 0.00 -13.10 2.07
CA TYR A 256 0.90 -12.62 1.03
C TYR A 256 1.80 -13.74 0.51
N LYS A 257 1.44 -15.02 0.75
CA LYS A 257 2.13 -16.14 0.12
C LYS A 257 1.82 -16.16 -1.37
N LEU A 258 2.82 -16.42 -2.20
CA LEU A 258 2.67 -16.41 -3.66
C LEU A 258 1.48 -17.25 -4.15
N GLY A 259 1.34 -18.47 -3.63
CA GLY A 259 0.23 -19.36 -4.00
C GLY A 259 -1.15 -18.79 -3.68
N ASP A 260 -1.32 -18.14 -2.51
CA ASP A 260 -2.61 -17.57 -2.09
C ASP A 260 -2.95 -16.33 -2.95
N ILE A 261 -1.96 -15.53 -3.28
CA ILE A 261 -2.12 -14.37 -4.17
C ILE A 261 -2.42 -14.83 -5.59
N GLY A 262 -1.66 -15.82 -6.10
CA GLY A 262 -1.88 -16.40 -7.42
C GLY A 262 -3.28 -16.99 -7.57
N GLU A 263 -3.73 -17.79 -6.61
CA GLU A 263 -5.09 -18.36 -6.61
C GLU A 263 -6.15 -17.26 -6.65
N LYS A 264 -6.01 -16.24 -5.81
CA LYS A 264 -6.99 -15.16 -5.71
C LYS A 264 -7.05 -14.27 -6.95
N TYR A 265 -5.90 -13.88 -7.49
CA TYR A 265 -5.84 -12.86 -8.54
C TYR A 265 -5.85 -13.43 -9.95
N VAL A 266 -5.27 -14.62 -10.15
CA VAL A 266 -5.11 -15.23 -11.47
C VAL A 266 -5.64 -16.67 -11.59
N ASN A 267 -6.29 -17.17 -10.55
CA ASN A 267 -6.81 -18.54 -10.43
C ASN A 267 -5.70 -19.60 -10.65
N LEU A 268 -4.48 -19.30 -10.26
CA LEU A 268 -3.32 -20.15 -10.40
C LEU A 268 -2.58 -20.26 -9.07
N GLY A 269 -2.75 -21.36 -8.35
CA GLY A 269 -2.08 -21.64 -7.09
C GLY A 269 -0.81 -22.46 -7.24
N LYS A 270 -0.03 -22.61 -6.14
CA LYS A 270 1.11 -23.53 -6.08
C LYS A 270 0.68 -24.99 -6.28
N ILE A 271 1.58 -25.80 -6.79
CA ILE A 271 1.37 -27.25 -6.89
C ILE A 271 1.31 -27.83 -5.46
N LYS A 272 0.25 -28.57 -5.17
CA LYS A 272 0.10 -29.24 -3.87
C LYS A 272 0.91 -30.52 -3.83
N TYR A 273 1.57 -30.75 -2.71
CA TYR A 273 2.31 -31.96 -2.42
C TYR A 273 2.01 -32.46 -0.99
N GLU A 274 2.11 -33.77 -0.79
CA GLU A 274 1.73 -34.42 0.48
C GLU A 274 2.94 -34.80 1.35
N VAL A 275 4.15 -34.57 0.86
CA VAL A 275 5.42 -34.92 1.50
C VAL A 275 6.26 -33.66 1.73
N SER A 276 7.36 -33.72 2.49
CA SER A 276 8.27 -32.56 2.57
C SER A 276 8.93 -32.27 1.21
N LEU A 277 9.30 -31.02 0.98
CA LEU A 277 9.93 -30.59 -0.28
C LEU A 277 11.22 -31.37 -0.58
N ASP A 278 12.04 -31.64 0.45
CA ASP A 278 13.24 -32.50 0.31
C ASP A 278 12.91 -33.93 -0.14
N LYS A 279 11.78 -34.45 0.34
CA LYS A 279 11.32 -35.79 -0.05
C LYS A 279 10.80 -35.77 -1.47
N LEU A 280 10.05 -34.73 -1.85
CA LEU A 280 9.57 -34.51 -3.21
C LEU A 280 10.75 -34.44 -4.19
N PHE A 281 11.81 -33.66 -3.87
CA PHE A 281 13.01 -33.56 -4.67
C PHE A 281 13.72 -34.91 -4.92
N LYS A 282 13.70 -35.80 -3.91
CA LYS A 282 14.34 -37.13 -3.99
C LYS A 282 13.50 -38.19 -4.69
N GLU A 283 12.19 -38.16 -4.47
CA GLU A 283 11.27 -39.23 -4.88
C GLU A 283 10.55 -38.91 -6.19
N ASP A 284 10.26 -37.63 -6.50
CA ASP A 284 9.52 -37.18 -7.67
C ASP A 284 10.08 -35.87 -8.21
N LYS A 285 11.22 -35.97 -8.91
CA LYS A 285 11.88 -34.79 -9.49
C LYS A 285 11.05 -34.08 -10.54
N ALA A 286 10.22 -34.80 -11.30
CA ALA A 286 9.36 -34.18 -12.31
C ALA A 286 8.37 -33.22 -11.65
N LYS A 287 7.69 -33.66 -10.62
CA LYS A 287 6.77 -32.80 -9.85
C LYS A 287 7.49 -31.66 -9.12
N PHE A 288 8.73 -31.87 -8.67
CA PHE A 288 9.57 -30.83 -8.05
C PHE A 288 9.96 -29.75 -9.06
N ILE A 289 10.32 -30.12 -10.30
CA ILE A 289 10.58 -29.20 -11.40
C ILE A 289 9.33 -28.38 -11.71
N ASP A 290 8.19 -29.05 -11.87
CA ASP A 290 6.91 -28.37 -12.09
C ASP A 290 6.56 -27.41 -10.97
N TYR A 291 6.88 -27.76 -9.71
CA TYR A 291 6.67 -26.89 -8.55
C TYR A 291 7.48 -25.60 -8.65
N ASN A 292 8.78 -25.68 -8.91
CA ASN A 292 9.65 -24.49 -9.04
C ASN A 292 9.24 -23.63 -10.26
N ILE A 293 8.94 -24.24 -11.40
CA ILE A 293 8.44 -23.53 -12.59
C ILE A 293 7.09 -22.85 -12.31
N ARG A 294 6.21 -23.50 -11.53
CA ARG A 294 4.91 -22.94 -11.18
C ARG A 294 5.02 -21.62 -10.41
N ASP A 295 6.02 -21.45 -9.58
CA ASP A 295 6.22 -20.19 -8.85
C ASP A 295 6.55 -19.05 -9.83
N VAL A 296 7.34 -19.31 -10.85
CA VAL A 296 7.61 -18.35 -11.93
C VAL A 296 6.36 -18.11 -12.81
N GLU A 297 5.59 -19.17 -13.15
CA GLU A 297 4.34 -19.03 -13.91
C GLU A 297 3.31 -18.15 -13.20
N ILE A 298 3.18 -18.27 -11.88
CA ILE A 298 2.28 -17.41 -11.09
C ILE A 298 2.70 -15.94 -11.22
N LEU A 299 3.99 -15.64 -11.15
CA LEU A 299 4.49 -14.26 -11.30
C LEU A 299 4.22 -13.70 -12.69
N ILE A 300 4.42 -14.51 -13.74
CA ILE A 300 4.14 -14.13 -15.13
C ILE A 300 2.65 -13.76 -15.29
N GLU A 301 1.75 -14.62 -14.82
CA GLU A 301 0.31 -14.39 -14.92
C GLU A 301 -0.15 -13.20 -14.06
N LEU A 302 0.46 -13.00 -12.88
CA LEU A 302 0.22 -11.82 -12.06
C LEU A 302 0.64 -10.55 -12.81
N ASP A 303 1.85 -10.52 -13.43
CA ASP A 303 2.30 -9.34 -14.15
C ASP A 303 1.50 -9.10 -15.44
N LYS A 304 1.10 -10.14 -16.17
CA LYS A 304 0.18 -9.99 -17.31
C LYS A 304 -1.12 -9.30 -16.92
N LYS A 305 -1.67 -9.61 -15.75
CA LYS A 305 -2.92 -9.03 -15.26
C LYS A 305 -2.75 -7.67 -14.60
N LEU A 306 -1.79 -7.53 -13.70
CA LEU A 306 -1.62 -6.36 -12.84
C LEU A 306 -0.68 -5.31 -13.44
N GLN A 307 0.28 -5.73 -14.27
CA GLN A 307 1.21 -4.88 -15.03
C GLN A 307 2.01 -3.90 -14.17
N PHE A 308 2.41 -4.34 -12.97
CA PHE A 308 3.10 -3.47 -12.02
C PHE A 308 4.51 -3.10 -12.46
N ILE A 309 5.17 -3.95 -13.24
CA ILE A 309 6.49 -3.62 -13.81
C ILE A 309 6.34 -2.41 -14.73
N GLU A 310 5.44 -2.46 -15.72
CA GLU A 310 5.23 -1.37 -16.66
C GLU A 310 4.76 -0.08 -15.97
N LEU A 311 3.87 -0.19 -14.98
CA LEU A 311 3.44 0.94 -14.17
C LEU A 311 4.64 1.60 -13.44
N THR A 312 5.56 0.78 -12.89
CA THR A 312 6.80 1.24 -12.25
C THR A 312 7.67 2.01 -13.22
N LEU A 313 7.91 1.46 -14.41
CA LEU A 313 8.70 2.11 -15.46
C LEU A 313 8.11 3.48 -15.82
N ASN A 314 6.82 3.55 -16.11
CA ASN A 314 6.14 4.81 -16.44
C ASN A 314 6.28 5.87 -15.32
N ILE A 315 6.13 5.47 -14.05
CA ILE A 315 6.25 6.40 -12.92
C ILE A 315 7.69 6.89 -12.77
N CYS A 316 8.68 6.01 -12.85
CA CYS A 316 10.08 6.40 -12.64
C CYS A 316 10.62 7.27 -13.78
N HIS A 317 10.23 7.01 -15.03
CA HIS A 317 10.59 7.88 -16.16
C HIS A 317 9.95 9.25 -16.07
N LEU A 318 8.66 9.33 -15.75
CA LEU A 318 7.99 10.61 -15.49
C LEU A 318 8.69 11.44 -14.39
N CYS A 319 9.37 10.76 -13.46
CA CYS A 319 10.03 11.40 -12.32
C CYS A 319 11.55 11.53 -12.49
N HIS A 320 12.15 10.98 -13.55
CA HIS A 320 13.59 10.93 -13.79
C HIS A 320 14.40 10.40 -12.60
N VAL A 321 13.98 9.26 -12.06
CA VAL A 321 14.63 8.62 -10.92
C VAL A 321 14.91 7.14 -11.20
N PRO A 322 15.93 6.53 -10.57
CA PRO A 322 16.17 5.08 -10.66
C PRO A 322 14.92 4.27 -10.27
N TYR A 323 14.77 3.07 -10.83
CA TYR A 323 13.57 2.24 -10.59
C TYR A 323 13.41 1.80 -9.14
N GLU A 324 14.50 1.64 -8.41
CA GLU A 324 14.48 1.32 -6.98
C GLU A 324 13.79 2.43 -6.14
N ASN A 325 13.75 3.65 -6.66
CA ASN A 325 13.10 4.77 -6.00
C ASN A 325 11.56 4.68 -6.03
N ILE A 326 11.00 3.70 -6.74
CA ILE A 326 9.55 3.49 -6.81
C ILE A 326 8.90 3.34 -5.42
N TYR A 327 9.62 2.81 -4.45
CA TYR A 327 9.11 2.59 -3.10
C TYR A 327 9.04 3.87 -2.25
N TRP A 328 9.67 4.99 -2.69
CA TRP A 328 9.74 6.23 -1.93
C TRP A 328 9.04 7.41 -2.64
N SER A 329 7.80 7.69 -2.21
CA SER A 329 7.01 8.79 -2.80
C SER A 329 7.71 10.15 -2.74
N THR A 330 8.53 10.41 -1.69
CA THR A 330 9.31 11.65 -1.60
C THR A 330 10.36 11.78 -2.69
N MET A 331 11.08 10.71 -3.03
CA MET A 331 12.09 10.71 -4.09
C MET A 331 11.45 10.87 -5.47
N LEU A 332 10.35 10.14 -5.71
CA LEU A 332 9.56 10.26 -6.93
C LEU A 332 9.07 11.70 -7.17
N ASN A 333 8.44 12.30 -6.15
CA ASN A 333 7.90 13.64 -6.26
C ASN A 333 9.01 14.71 -6.34
N GLU A 334 10.13 14.48 -5.63
CA GLU A 334 11.30 15.35 -5.71
C GLU A 334 11.91 15.35 -7.12
N GLY A 335 12.12 14.17 -7.71
CA GLY A 335 12.64 14.04 -9.07
C GLY A 335 11.75 14.75 -10.10
N ALA A 336 10.44 14.52 -10.06
CA ALA A 336 9.50 15.15 -10.97
C ALA A 336 9.46 16.67 -10.84
N ILE A 337 9.49 17.22 -9.61
CA ILE A 337 9.51 18.66 -9.40
C ILE A 337 10.86 19.24 -9.85
N LEU A 338 11.97 18.57 -9.58
CA LEU A 338 13.30 18.98 -10.06
C LEU A 338 13.37 19.03 -11.60
N THR A 339 12.82 18.02 -12.27
CA THR A 339 12.70 18.00 -13.74
C THR A 339 11.88 19.18 -14.25
N TYR A 340 10.72 19.43 -13.65
CA TYR A 340 9.88 20.57 -14.00
C TYR A 340 10.62 21.90 -13.81
N LEU A 341 11.30 22.10 -12.67
CA LEU A 341 12.08 23.30 -12.41
C LEU A 341 13.23 23.46 -13.41
N LYS A 342 13.93 22.38 -13.74
CA LYS A 342 15.04 22.41 -14.71
C LYS A 342 14.55 22.84 -16.09
N ARG A 343 13.40 22.34 -16.55
CA ARG A 343 12.76 22.76 -17.81
C ARG A 343 12.41 24.26 -17.82
N GLN A 344 12.12 24.84 -16.65
CA GLN A 344 11.84 26.27 -16.49
C GLN A 344 13.09 27.13 -16.25
N GLY A 345 14.28 26.54 -16.20
CA GLY A 345 15.52 27.26 -15.85
C GLY A 345 15.54 27.75 -14.39
N ILE A 346 14.78 27.14 -13.51
CA ILE A 346 14.69 27.49 -12.09
C ILE A 346 15.53 26.51 -11.26
N VAL A 347 16.33 27.05 -10.35
CA VAL A 347 17.19 26.28 -9.45
C VAL A 347 16.45 26.00 -8.14
N SER A 348 16.44 24.74 -7.71
CA SER A 348 15.78 24.34 -6.49
C SER A 348 16.59 24.71 -5.25
N ASN A 349 15.90 24.93 -4.13
CA ASN A 349 16.53 25.04 -2.83
C ASN A 349 17.05 23.68 -2.36
N ASN A 350 17.99 23.68 -1.41
CA ASN A 350 18.39 22.47 -0.71
C ASN A 350 17.27 21.96 0.22
N LYS A 351 17.38 20.71 0.65
CA LYS A 351 16.49 20.16 1.69
C LYS A 351 16.60 21.01 2.97
N PRO A 352 15.49 21.20 3.67
CA PRO A 352 15.54 21.88 4.96
C PRO A 352 16.52 21.14 5.90
N THR A 353 17.45 21.89 6.48
CA THR A 353 18.35 21.34 7.51
C THR A 353 17.51 20.83 8.66
N THR A 354 17.91 19.69 9.23
CA THR A 354 17.20 19.01 10.33
C THR A 354 16.87 20.01 11.42
N ILE A 355 15.60 20.18 11.71
CA ILE A 355 15.09 21.08 12.73
C ILE A 355 15.68 20.66 14.07
N ASN A 356 16.15 21.63 14.86
CA ASN A 356 16.58 21.41 16.23
C ASN A 356 15.52 20.56 16.97
N PRO A 357 15.88 19.41 17.56
CA PRO A 357 14.96 18.55 18.30
C PRO A 357 14.19 19.28 19.41
N GLU A 358 14.77 20.33 20.01
CA GLU A 358 14.13 21.15 21.03
C GLU A 358 12.96 22.01 20.48
N LEU A 359 12.98 22.35 19.19
CA LEU A 359 11.87 23.02 18.51
C LEU A 359 10.72 22.08 18.13
N ARG A 360 10.95 20.75 18.15
CA ARG A 360 9.91 19.74 17.95
C ARG A 360 8.86 19.72 19.05
N LEU A 361 9.22 20.16 20.25
CA LEU A 361 8.40 20.01 21.48
C LEU A 361 7.33 21.09 21.67
N THR A 362 7.29 22.16 20.83
CA THR A 362 6.34 23.27 21.04
C THR A 362 5.14 23.23 20.11
N ILE A 363 5.12 22.36 19.10
CA ILE A 363 3.95 22.10 18.26
C ILE A 363 3.63 20.63 18.49
N GLY A 364 2.48 20.37 19.10
CA GLY A 364 2.04 19.00 19.38
C GLY A 364 2.22 18.11 18.16
N ASP A 365 2.75 16.91 18.37
CA ASP A 365 2.97 15.88 17.35
C ASP A 365 1.66 15.37 16.70
N GLU A 366 0.54 15.97 17.03
CA GLU A 366 -0.77 15.61 16.51
C GLU A 366 -0.92 16.11 15.07
N TYR A 367 -0.74 15.19 14.15
CA TYR A 367 -1.09 15.35 12.76
C TYR A 367 -2.59 15.14 12.60
N ALA A 368 -3.30 16.17 12.15
CA ALA A 368 -4.73 16.07 11.89
C ALA A 368 -4.99 15.17 10.66
N GLY A 369 -5.62 14.04 10.86
CA GLY A 369 -6.08 13.16 9.77
C GLY A 369 -7.31 13.70 9.03
N GLY A 370 -7.87 12.91 8.11
CA GLY A 370 -9.14 13.19 7.47
C GLY A 370 -10.33 13.12 8.46
N TYR A 371 -11.41 13.82 8.15
CA TYR A 371 -12.64 13.75 8.95
C TYR A 371 -13.36 12.41 8.72
N LEU A 372 -13.81 11.81 9.79
CA LEU A 372 -14.62 10.59 9.78
C LEU A 372 -15.89 10.84 10.58
N LYS A 373 -17.04 10.78 9.92
CA LYS A 373 -18.35 10.84 10.58
C LYS A 373 -18.75 9.44 11.03
N ASP A 374 -19.11 9.30 12.32
CA ASP A 374 -19.67 8.05 12.85
C ASP A 374 -21.05 7.79 12.23
N PRO A 375 -21.29 6.62 11.65
CA PRO A 375 -22.63 6.25 11.23
C PRO A 375 -23.50 5.89 12.44
N ILE A 376 -24.80 6.05 12.31
CA ILE A 376 -25.75 5.33 13.15
C ILE A 376 -25.73 3.87 12.66
N PRO A 377 -25.34 2.89 13.50
CA PRO A 377 -25.25 1.51 13.05
C PRO A 377 -26.60 0.97 12.56
N GLY A 378 -26.57 0.24 11.45
CA GLY A 378 -27.79 -0.33 10.90
C GLY A 378 -27.73 -0.69 9.42
N LEU A 379 -28.90 -1.12 8.92
CA LEU A 379 -29.12 -1.42 7.50
C LEU A 379 -29.78 -0.21 6.82
N TYR A 380 -29.27 0.13 5.66
CA TYR A 380 -29.76 1.22 4.81
C TYR A 380 -30.03 0.73 3.39
N SER A 381 -31.04 1.31 2.74
CA SER A 381 -31.33 1.12 1.32
C SER A 381 -31.25 2.44 0.58
N ASP A 382 -31.05 2.35 -0.74
CA ASP A 382 -31.09 3.52 -1.63
C ASP A 382 -30.10 4.61 -1.16
N VAL A 383 -28.82 4.27 -1.18
CA VAL A 383 -27.75 5.16 -0.73
C VAL A 383 -26.93 5.63 -1.92
N ILE A 384 -26.70 6.94 -2.01
CA ILE A 384 -25.76 7.53 -2.97
C ILE A 384 -24.50 7.96 -2.24
N ASP A 385 -23.36 7.82 -2.90
CA ASP A 385 -22.07 8.34 -2.45
C ASP A 385 -21.63 9.47 -3.37
N LEU A 386 -21.35 10.63 -2.75
CA LEU A 386 -20.72 11.77 -3.42
C LEU A 386 -19.32 11.96 -2.87
N ASP A 387 -18.31 11.94 -3.75
CA ASP A 387 -16.91 11.99 -3.42
C ASP A 387 -16.23 13.21 -4.06
N PHE A 388 -15.31 13.86 -3.34
CA PHE A 388 -14.52 14.96 -3.86
C PHE A 388 -13.47 14.48 -4.87
N THR A 389 -13.49 15.00 -6.07
CA THR A 389 -12.50 14.72 -7.10
C THR A 389 -11.11 15.13 -6.65
N SER A 390 -10.27 14.15 -6.24
CA SER A 390 -8.88 14.38 -5.80
C SER A 390 -8.78 15.49 -4.75
N LEU A 391 -9.46 15.36 -3.60
CA LEU A 391 -9.64 16.41 -2.59
C LEU A 391 -8.34 17.13 -2.22
N TYR A 392 -7.30 16.41 -1.79
CA TYR A 392 -6.06 17.04 -1.32
C TYR A 392 -5.27 17.75 -2.43
N PRO A 393 -5.07 17.18 -3.63
CA PRO A 393 -4.54 17.93 -4.77
C PRO A 393 -5.35 19.17 -5.12
N SER A 394 -6.67 19.08 -5.04
CA SER A 394 -7.57 20.23 -5.32
C SER A 394 -7.42 21.33 -4.28
N ILE A 395 -7.22 20.99 -3.00
CA ILE A 395 -6.94 21.96 -1.93
C ILE A 395 -5.59 22.66 -2.19
N ILE A 396 -4.53 21.90 -2.46
CA ILE A 396 -3.19 22.45 -2.73
C ILE A 396 -3.26 23.45 -3.88
N ARG A 397 -3.88 23.05 -4.99
CA ARG A 397 -4.00 23.88 -6.21
C ARG A 397 -4.87 25.12 -6.00
N SER A 398 -6.02 24.98 -5.30
CA SER A 398 -6.98 26.07 -5.08
C SER A 398 -6.48 27.13 -4.12
N LEU A 399 -5.74 26.73 -3.08
CA LEU A 399 -5.18 27.66 -2.09
C LEU A 399 -3.73 28.08 -2.39
N ASN A 400 -3.16 27.61 -3.51
CA ASN A 400 -1.80 27.91 -3.92
C ASN A 400 -0.73 27.54 -2.89
N MET A 401 -0.84 26.30 -2.33
CA MET A 401 0.00 25.85 -1.23
C MET A 401 1.39 25.41 -1.70
N GLY A 402 2.43 26.01 -1.12
CA GLY A 402 3.84 25.64 -1.29
C GLY A 402 4.69 26.38 -0.30
N VAL A 403 5.95 25.97 -0.13
CA VAL A 403 6.88 26.60 0.82
C VAL A 403 7.22 28.04 0.41
N GLU A 404 7.28 28.32 -0.86
CA GLU A 404 7.58 29.62 -1.46
C GLU A 404 6.37 30.57 -1.46
N THR A 405 5.16 30.04 -1.20
CA THR A 405 3.93 30.82 -1.13
C THR A 405 3.41 30.98 0.29
N LEU A 406 3.88 30.18 1.24
CA LEU A 406 3.53 30.27 2.66
C LEU A 406 4.04 31.59 3.26
N ILE A 407 3.14 32.43 3.76
CA ILE A 407 3.45 33.72 4.42
C ILE A 407 3.49 33.58 5.92
N GLY A 408 2.59 32.77 6.48
CA GLY A 408 2.48 32.57 7.90
C GLY A 408 1.30 31.68 8.25
N ASN A 409 1.13 31.49 9.55
CA ASN A 409 0.04 30.69 10.09
C ASN A 409 -0.54 31.36 11.32
N VAL A 410 -1.85 31.35 11.47
CA VAL A 410 -2.49 31.77 12.72
C VAL A 410 -2.09 30.80 13.80
N LYS A 411 -1.43 31.30 14.86
CA LYS A 411 -0.97 30.45 15.96
C LYS A 411 -2.10 30.13 16.90
N ILE A 412 -2.45 28.86 16.97
CA ILE A 412 -3.48 28.31 17.81
C ILE A 412 -2.88 27.99 19.18
N ARG A 413 -3.60 28.28 20.27
CA ARG A 413 -3.08 28.14 21.62
C ARG A 413 -2.74 26.72 22.01
N ASP A 414 -3.55 25.71 21.65
CA ASP A 414 -3.38 24.35 22.16
C ASP A 414 -3.71 23.20 21.18
N LYS A 415 -4.39 23.42 20.07
CA LYS A 415 -4.74 22.38 19.08
C LYS A 415 -4.91 22.95 17.68
N TYR A 416 -4.56 22.17 16.68
CA TYR A 416 -4.98 22.46 15.31
C TYR A 416 -6.49 22.19 15.21
N ASP A 417 -7.25 23.19 14.72
CA ASP A 417 -8.65 23.03 14.37
C ASP A 417 -8.94 23.59 12.97
N SER A 418 -10.14 23.43 12.48
CA SER A 418 -10.57 23.81 11.13
C SER A 418 -11.38 25.11 11.10
N ASN A 419 -11.27 25.97 12.12
CA ASN A 419 -12.12 27.12 12.35
C ASN A 419 -11.39 28.47 12.20
N TRP A 420 -10.47 28.56 11.26
CA TRP A 420 -9.68 29.76 10.97
C TRP A 420 -9.84 30.26 9.53
N THR A 421 -11.00 30.00 8.93
CA THR A 421 -11.34 30.54 7.61
C THR A 421 -11.57 32.05 7.65
N LEU A 422 -11.66 32.70 6.49
CA LEU A 422 -11.98 34.12 6.43
C LEU A 422 -13.34 34.43 7.08
N LEU A 423 -14.34 33.55 6.94
CA LEU A 423 -15.65 33.73 7.59
C LEU A 423 -15.53 33.63 9.12
N ASP A 424 -14.72 32.68 9.62
CA ASP A 424 -14.49 32.55 11.06
C ASP A 424 -13.81 33.82 11.62
N LEU A 425 -12.81 34.35 10.89
CA LEU A 425 -12.15 35.62 11.25
C LEU A 425 -13.13 36.80 11.25
N LYS A 426 -14.03 36.89 10.28
CA LYS A 426 -15.06 37.91 10.19
C LYS A 426 -16.10 37.83 11.32
N ALA A 427 -16.26 36.68 11.93
CA ALA A 427 -17.11 36.50 13.10
C ALA A 427 -16.49 37.01 14.42
N LEU A 428 -15.17 37.25 14.44
CA LEU A 428 -14.47 37.81 15.59
C LEU A 428 -14.69 39.32 15.71
N ARG A 429 -14.48 39.85 16.93
CA ARG A 429 -14.46 41.31 17.11
C ARG A 429 -13.25 41.91 16.36
N PRO A 430 -13.37 43.01 15.57
CA PRO A 430 -12.26 43.58 14.82
C PRO A 430 -11.03 43.94 15.67
N SER A 431 -11.23 44.26 16.96
CA SER A 431 -10.18 44.55 17.93
C SER A 431 -9.54 43.33 18.60
N GLU A 432 -10.05 42.13 18.34
CA GLU A 432 -9.53 40.89 18.94
C GLU A 432 -8.11 40.62 18.50
N LYS A 433 -7.22 40.29 19.41
CA LYS A 433 -5.80 40.03 19.14
C LYS A 433 -5.59 38.60 18.68
N ILE A 434 -5.00 38.44 17.53
CA ILE A 434 -4.62 37.17 16.90
C ILE A 434 -3.10 37.08 16.82
N THR A 435 -2.54 35.93 17.11
CA THR A 435 -1.12 35.67 16.96
C THR A 435 -0.84 35.01 15.63
N ILE A 436 0.07 35.55 14.86
CA ILE A 436 0.56 34.97 13.60
C ILE A 436 2.03 34.58 13.76
N GLU A 437 2.39 33.43 13.25
CA GLU A 437 3.75 32.94 13.14
C GLU A 437 4.17 32.89 11.67
N ASN A 438 5.28 33.53 11.30
CA ASN A 438 5.81 33.47 9.95
C ASN A 438 6.67 32.22 9.71
N PRO A 439 7.09 31.89 8.45
CA PRO A 439 7.91 30.70 8.17
C PRO A 439 9.27 30.69 8.90
N LYS A 440 9.78 31.85 9.33
CA LYS A 440 11.00 31.98 10.15
C LYS A 440 10.75 31.84 11.64
N ARG A 441 9.54 31.43 12.06
CA ARG A 441 9.11 31.25 13.46
C ARG A 441 9.06 32.51 14.29
N GLN A 442 9.05 33.68 13.65
CA GLN A 442 8.81 34.94 14.33
C GLN A 442 7.32 35.13 14.57
N VAL A 443 7.00 35.45 15.79
CA VAL A 443 5.63 35.60 16.28
C VAL A 443 5.25 37.06 16.34
N THR A 444 4.10 37.42 15.78
CA THR A 444 3.57 38.80 15.77
C THR A 444 2.11 38.79 16.20
N GLN A 445 1.67 39.79 16.98
CA GLN A 445 0.26 40.01 17.27
C GLN A 445 -0.35 41.04 16.33
N ILE A 446 -1.50 40.69 15.77
CA ILE A 446 -2.31 41.55 14.90
C ILE A 446 -3.76 41.51 15.35
N THR A 447 -4.54 42.59 15.10
CA THR A 447 -5.99 42.53 15.36
C THR A 447 -6.71 41.79 14.22
N ALA A 448 -7.86 41.17 14.53
CA ALA A 448 -8.67 40.45 13.52
C ALA A 448 -9.02 41.36 12.33
N GLY A 449 -9.43 42.62 12.59
CA GLY A 449 -9.73 43.58 11.52
C GLY A 449 -8.55 43.85 10.60
N LYS A 450 -7.34 44.08 11.15
CA LYS A 450 -6.12 44.26 10.35
C LYS A 450 -5.70 43.02 9.58
N LEU A 451 -5.91 41.84 10.16
CA LEU A 451 -5.61 40.58 9.48
C LEU A 451 -6.54 40.37 8.29
N ILE A 452 -7.84 40.60 8.46
CA ILE A 452 -8.83 40.55 7.39
C ILE A 452 -8.47 41.50 6.25
N GLU A 453 -8.19 42.80 6.60
CA GLU A 453 -7.76 43.80 5.63
C GLU A 453 -6.51 43.33 4.86
N MET A 454 -5.53 42.77 5.55
CA MET A 454 -4.31 42.25 4.92
C MET A 454 -4.60 41.11 3.95
N ILE A 455 -5.48 40.15 4.35
CA ILE A 455 -5.88 39.02 3.52
C ILE A 455 -6.58 39.51 2.25
N GLU A 456 -7.57 40.38 2.40
CA GLU A 456 -8.37 40.86 1.27
C GLU A 456 -7.57 41.78 0.32
N LYS A 457 -6.83 42.76 0.87
CA LYS A 457 -6.01 43.71 0.09
C LYS A 457 -4.91 43.03 -0.72
N ASN A 458 -4.23 42.01 -0.11
CA ASN A 458 -3.16 41.30 -0.78
C ASN A 458 -3.65 40.03 -1.49
N LYS A 459 -4.94 39.80 -1.55
CA LYS A 459 -5.58 38.62 -2.19
C LYS A 459 -4.98 37.31 -1.67
N LEU A 460 -4.66 37.23 -0.38
CA LEU A 460 -4.11 36.00 0.21
C LEU A 460 -5.21 34.94 0.31
N THR A 461 -4.86 33.68 0.06
CA THR A 461 -5.73 32.57 0.45
C THR A 461 -5.46 32.18 1.89
N ILE A 462 -6.51 31.75 2.60
CA ILE A 462 -6.43 31.28 3.97
C ILE A 462 -6.96 29.86 4.07
N ALA A 463 -6.16 28.92 4.59
CA ALA A 463 -6.59 27.58 4.88
C ALA A 463 -7.45 27.53 6.15
N ALA A 464 -8.26 26.48 6.33
CA ALA A 464 -9.06 26.33 7.54
C ALA A 464 -8.23 26.22 8.83
N SER A 465 -6.96 25.81 8.74
CA SER A 465 -5.98 25.83 9.85
C SER A 465 -5.44 27.22 10.20
N GLY A 466 -5.75 28.24 9.39
CA GLY A 466 -5.16 29.58 9.52
C GLY A 466 -3.85 29.77 8.73
N GLY A 467 -3.44 28.81 7.92
CA GLY A 467 -2.30 28.97 7.01
C GLY A 467 -2.59 30.00 5.91
N LEU A 468 -1.68 30.97 5.74
CA LEU A 468 -1.82 32.09 4.80
C LEU A 468 -0.86 31.89 3.62
N PHE A 469 -1.40 31.91 2.40
CA PHE A 469 -0.61 31.74 1.17
C PHE A 469 -0.81 32.93 0.23
N ARG A 470 0.27 33.34 -0.44
CA ARG A 470 0.21 34.40 -1.45
C ARG A 470 -0.39 33.87 -2.76
N SER A 471 -1.02 34.76 -3.54
CA SER A 471 -1.62 34.43 -4.83
C SER A 471 -0.94 35.16 -6.01
N ASP A 472 -0.06 36.13 -5.75
CA ASP A 472 0.66 36.88 -6.78
C ASP A 472 1.77 36.08 -7.47
N LYS A 473 2.14 34.91 -6.94
CA LYS A 473 3.08 33.94 -7.51
C LYS A 473 2.52 32.54 -7.34
N ARG A 474 2.50 31.80 -8.44
CA ARG A 474 2.07 30.38 -8.39
C ARG A 474 3.13 29.51 -7.71
N SER A 475 2.71 28.57 -6.88
CA SER A 475 3.60 27.56 -6.29
C SER A 475 4.00 26.52 -7.32
N VAL A 476 5.27 26.12 -7.33
CA VAL A 476 5.79 25.08 -8.23
C VAL A 476 5.05 23.75 -8.05
N VAL A 477 4.69 23.40 -6.80
CA VAL A 477 3.91 22.18 -6.54
C VAL A 477 2.52 22.30 -7.17
N CYS A 478 1.90 23.47 -7.15
CA CYS A 478 0.60 23.70 -7.79
C CYS A 478 0.68 23.59 -9.32
N ASP A 479 1.74 24.10 -9.92
CA ASP A 479 1.97 24.00 -11.36
C ASP A 479 2.16 22.54 -11.78
N VAL A 480 3.03 21.81 -11.10
CA VAL A 480 3.26 20.38 -11.36
C VAL A 480 1.98 19.56 -11.17
N LEU A 481 1.21 19.81 -10.09
CA LEU A 481 -0.07 19.12 -9.88
C LEU A 481 -1.10 19.46 -10.95
N SER A 482 -1.10 20.70 -11.48
CA SER A 482 -2.00 21.08 -12.56
C SER A 482 -1.62 20.37 -13.86
N ASP A 483 -0.34 20.35 -14.23
CA ASP A 483 0.16 19.63 -15.41
C ASP A 483 -0.19 18.11 -15.32
N TRP A 484 0.04 17.49 -14.17
CA TRP A 484 -0.29 16.08 -13.98
C TRP A 484 -1.78 15.78 -14.02
N PHE A 485 -2.60 16.70 -13.50
CA PHE A 485 -4.05 16.56 -13.56
C PHE A 485 -4.55 16.65 -15.00
N ASP A 486 -4.05 17.61 -15.77
CA ASP A 486 -4.43 17.82 -17.16
C ASP A 486 -3.99 16.62 -18.02
N LYS A 487 -2.76 16.16 -17.88
CA LYS A 487 -2.26 14.93 -18.54
C LYS A 487 -3.10 13.71 -18.16
N ARG A 488 -3.49 13.56 -16.89
CA ARG A 488 -4.38 12.47 -16.46
C ARG A 488 -5.73 12.52 -17.17
N VAL A 489 -6.35 13.71 -17.27
CA VAL A 489 -7.62 13.90 -17.96
C VAL A 489 -7.47 13.57 -19.44
N GLU A 490 -6.41 14.02 -20.09
CA GLU A 490 -6.09 13.71 -21.46
C GLU A 490 -5.98 12.21 -21.70
N TYR A 491 -5.13 11.49 -20.95
CA TYR A 491 -5.00 10.05 -21.08
C TYR A 491 -6.29 9.29 -20.72
N LYS A 492 -7.09 9.78 -19.77
CA LYS A 492 -8.41 9.19 -19.46
C LYS A 492 -9.38 9.32 -20.64
N ASN A 493 -9.33 10.43 -21.37
CA ASN A 493 -10.13 10.64 -22.57
C ASN A 493 -9.64 9.77 -23.74
N MET A 494 -8.32 9.70 -23.98
CA MET A 494 -7.72 8.80 -24.97
C MET A 494 -8.03 7.34 -24.70
N MET A 495 -8.02 6.91 -23.45
CA MET A 495 -8.42 5.56 -23.01
C MET A 495 -9.87 5.28 -23.36
N LYS A 496 -10.78 6.22 -23.06
CA LYS A 496 -12.22 6.06 -23.39
C LYS A 496 -12.44 5.99 -24.90
N ASP A 497 -11.75 6.81 -25.68
CA ASP A 497 -11.79 6.79 -27.15
C ASP A 497 -11.30 5.45 -27.70
N ALA A 498 -10.16 4.96 -27.19
CA ALA A 498 -9.59 3.69 -27.61
C ALA A 498 -10.56 2.52 -27.36
N TYR A 499 -11.15 2.43 -26.16
CA TYR A 499 -12.10 1.35 -25.84
C TYR A 499 -13.44 1.48 -26.54
N LYS A 500 -14.03 2.69 -26.60
CA LYS A 500 -15.41 2.88 -27.06
C LYS A 500 -15.52 3.14 -28.55
N VAL A 501 -14.61 3.93 -29.14
CA VAL A 501 -14.67 4.35 -30.53
C VAL A 501 -13.79 3.48 -31.40
N LYS A 502 -12.50 3.35 -31.08
CA LYS A 502 -11.54 2.58 -31.86
C LYS A 502 -11.67 1.07 -31.66
N LYS A 503 -12.33 0.65 -30.56
CA LYS A 503 -12.46 -0.75 -30.14
C LYS A 503 -11.12 -1.47 -30.07
N ASP A 504 -10.06 -0.75 -29.69
CA ASP A 504 -8.70 -1.22 -29.52
C ASP A 504 -8.39 -1.39 -28.03
N PRO A 505 -8.51 -2.61 -27.47
CA PRO A 505 -8.26 -2.84 -26.05
C PRO A 505 -6.78 -2.68 -25.67
N VAL A 506 -5.85 -2.94 -26.61
CA VAL A 506 -4.41 -2.79 -26.34
C VAL A 506 -4.05 -1.32 -26.17
N LEU A 507 -4.50 -0.48 -27.10
CA LEU A 507 -4.32 0.96 -27.01
C LEU A 507 -5.07 1.55 -25.81
N GLY A 508 -6.25 1.02 -25.50
CA GLY A 508 -7.03 1.40 -24.31
C GLY A 508 -6.26 1.15 -23.02
N GLU A 509 -5.65 -0.04 -22.90
CA GLU A 509 -4.86 -0.39 -21.73
C GLU A 509 -3.56 0.42 -21.64
N PHE A 510 -2.90 0.71 -22.74
CA PHE A 510 -1.75 1.61 -22.78
C PHE A 510 -2.05 2.99 -22.18
N TYR A 511 -3.17 3.62 -22.55
CA TYR A 511 -3.57 4.89 -21.98
C TYR A 511 -4.07 4.78 -20.53
N ASN A 512 -4.68 3.65 -20.17
CA ASN A 512 -5.13 3.35 -18.81
C ASN A 512 -3.95 3.36 -17.82
N LYS A 513 -2.84 2.73 -18.18
CA LYS A 513 -1.62 2.70 -17.36
C LYS A 513 -1.06 4.11 -17.13
N ARG A 514 -1.02 4.93 -18.17
CA ARG A 514 -0.53 6.32 -18.06
C ARG A 514 -1.41 7.17 -17.14
N GLN A 515 -2.73 7.16 -17.34
CA GLN A 515 -3.61 7.90 -16.44
C GLN A 515 -3.53 7.39 -15.01
N HIS A 516 -3.27 6.10 -14.81
CA HIS A 516 -3.11 5.52 -13.47
C HIS A 516 -1.80 5.96 -12.80
N ALA A 517 -0.70 6.05 -13.54
CA ALA A 517 0.55 6.62 -13.04
C ALA A 517 0.35 8.05 -12.51
N PHE A 518 -0.31 8.90 -13.28
CA PHE A 518 -0.65 10.26 -12.82
C PHE A 518 -1.61 10.28 -11.62
N LYS A 519 -2.58 9.34 -11.55
CA LYS A 519 -3.47 9.22 -10.38
C LYS A 519 -2.70 8.94 -9.09
N ILE A 520 -1.73 8.01 -9.15
CA ILE A 520 -0.86 7.67 -8.02
C ILE A 520 -0.03 8.89 -7.62
N LYS A 521 0.60 9.56 -8.59
CA LYS A 521 1.43 10.73 -8.35
C LYS A 521 0.67 11.88 -7.69
N LEU A 522 -0.52 12.20 -8.18
CA LEU A 522 -1.38 13.24 -7.60
C LEU A 522 -1.70 12.96 -6.13
N ASN A 523 -1.99 11.71 -5.78
CA ASN A 523 -2.36 11.34 -4.41
C ASN A 523 -1.16 11.28 -3.46
N ASP A 524 0.05 10.99 -3.96
CA ASP A 524 1.26 10.85 -3.15
C ASP A 524 1.81 12.19 -2.63
N VAL A 525 1.62 13.30 -3.35
CA VAL A 525 2.21 14.62 -3.02
C VAL A 525 1.82 15.11 -1.64
N TYR A 526 0.55 14.94 -1.26
CA TYR A 526 0.07 15.35 0.06
C TYR A 526 0.89 14.69 1.20
N GLY A 527 1.13 13.38 1.09
CA GLY A 527 1.92 12.63 2.07
C GLY A 527 3.36 13.15 2.20
N CYS A 528 3.93 13.68 1.13
CA CYS A 528 5.28 14.22 1.13
C CYS A 528 5.40 15.50 1.99
N PHE A 529 4.40 16.37 2.03
CA PHE A 529 4.42 17.56 2.89
C PHE A 529 4.52 17.22 4.39
N ALA A 530 4.08 16.04 4.79
CA ALA A 530 4.19 15.57 6.17
C ALA A 530 5.55 14.93 6.51
N GLN A 531 6.37 14.65 5.50
CA GLN A 531 7.66 13.96 5.67
C GLN A 531 8.78 14.95 5.99
N ASN A 532 9.41 14.76 7.16
CA ASN A 532 10.63 15.49 7.50
C ASN A 532 11.75 15.07 6.53
N GLY A 533 12.39 16.04 5.90
CA GLY A 533 13.48 15.80 4.93
C GLY A 533 13.03 15.75 3.47
N TRP A 534 11.75 15.94 3.17
CA TRP A 534 11.34 16.27 1.81
C TRP A 534 11.77 17.70 1.46
N ARG A 535 12.25 17.93 0.25
CA ARG A 535 12.79 19.23 -0.20
C ARG A 535 11.79 20.39 -0.13
N TYR A 536 10.53 20.11 -0.40
CA TYR A 536 9.45 21.09 -0.49
C TYR A 536 8.52 21.09 0.76
N THR A 537 8.98 20.55 1.90
CA THR A 537 8.28 20.68 3.18
C THR A 537 8.63 22.01 3.87
N ASP A 538 7.69 22.55 4.63
CA ASP A 538 7.92 23.69 5.53
C ASP A 538 8.67 23.29 6.81
N GLY A 539 8.93 22.01 6.98
CA GLY A 539 9.62 21.43 8.15
C GLY A 539 8.81 21.42 9.46
N TYR A 540 7.62 22.01 9.48
CA TYR A 540 6.78 22.18 10.66
C TYR A 540 5.35 21.65 10.48
N LYS A 541 5.08 20.96 9.40
CA LYS A 541 3.76 20.39 9.05
C LYS A 541 2.64 21.43 8.94
N VAL A 542 2.95 22.72 8.78
CA VAL A 542 1.95 23.77 8.59
C VAL A 542 1.14 23.50 7.33
N ILE A 543 1.82 23.23 6.19
CA ILE A 543 1.16 22.96 4.92
C ILE A 543 0.36 21.66 4.99
N SER A 544 0.91 20.58 5.55
CA SER A 544 0.19 19.31 5.63
C SER A 544 -1.05 19.39 6.51
N ASN A 545 -1.00 20.12 7.64
CA ASN A 545 -2.18 20.39 8.47
C ASN A 545 -3.17 21.34 7.76
N ALA A 546 -2.69 22.32 7.00
CA ALA A 546 -3.54 23.18 6.20
C ALA A 546 -4.36 22.38 5.18
N ILE A 547 -3.77 21.38 4.54
CA ILE A 547 -4.45 20.50 3.58
C ILE A 547 -5.54 19.68 4.28
N THR A 548 -5.21 18.95 5.35
CA THR A 548 -6.17 18.06 6.02
C THR A 548 -7.30 18.80 6.72
N LEU A 549 -7.00 19.89 7.42
CA LEU A 549 -8.03 20.67 8.13
C LEU A 549 -8.95 21.41 7.15
N THR A 550 -8.43 21.86 6.00
CA THR A 550 -9.27 22.41 4.93
C THR A 550 -10.19 21.33 4.34
N GLY A 551 -9.67 20.09 4.13
CA GLY A 551 -10.50 18.97 3.73
C GLY A 551 -11.58 18.63 4.75
N GLN A 552 -11.23 18.61 6.05
CA GLN A 552 -12.22 18.44 7.12
C GLN A 552 -13.31 19.52 7.10
N ARG A 553 -12.94 20.79 6.87
CA ARG A 553 -13.90 21.89 6.79
C ARG A 553 -14.84 21.72 5.59
N LEU A 554 -14.29 21.44 4.42
CA LEU A 554 -15.05 21.26 3.19
C LEU A 554 -16.09 20.13 3.31
N ILE A 555 -15.71 18.96 3.82
CA ILE A 555 -16.64 17.85 3.94
C ILE A 555 -17.71 18.10 5.00
N LYS A 556 -17.37 18.75 6.13
CA LYS A 556 -18.35 19.15 7.15
C LYS A 556 -19.38 20.14 6.61
N GLU A 557 -18.95 21.17 5.89
CA GLU A 557 -19.84 22.15 5.25
C GLU A 557 -20.73 21.48 4.20
N SER A 558 -20.19 20.55 3.43
CA SER A 558 -20.95 19.78 2.44
C SER A 558 -22.02 18.89 3.08
N ILE A 559 -21.72 18.26 4.22
CA ILE A 559 -22.68 17.45 4.98
C ILE A 559 -23.82 18.32 5.53
N LEU A 560 -23.49 19.47 6.12
CA LEU A 560 -24.49 20.40 6.65
C LEU A 560 -25.42 20.91 5.56
N GLU A 561 -24.86 21.33 4.44
CA GLU A 561 -25.65 21.82 3.31
C GLU A 561 -26.50 20.73 2.68
N MET A 562 -25.97 19.51 2.50
CA MET A 562 -26.73 18.37 1.98
C MET A 562 -27.93 18.04 2.87
N ASN A 563 -27.74 17.97 4.19
CA ASN A 563 -28.85 17.78 5.13
C ASN A 563 -29.89 18.92 5.04
N ARG A 564 -29.43 20.17 4.95
CA ARG A 564 -30.31 21.34 4.80
C ARG A 564 -31.15 21.24 3.52
N MET A 565 -30.52 20.89 2.39
CA MET A 565 -31.20 20.75 1.11
C MET A 565 -32.28 19.68 1.16
N ILE A 566 -31.97 18.48 1.69
CA ILE A 566 -32.96 17.38 1.77
C ILE A 566 -34.07 17.72 2.75
N ASN A 567 -33.78 18.23 3.95
CA ASN A 567 -34.78 18.63 4.93
C ASN A 567 -35.75 19.69 4.36
N THR A 568 -35.20 20.68 3.63
CA THR A 568 -36.01 21.71 2.98
C THR A 568 -36.90 21.13 1.89
N GLU A 569 -36.40 20.22 1.07
CA GLU A 569 -37.12 19.61 -0.05
C GLU A 569 -38.33 18.79 0.42
N ILE A 570 -38.13 17.91 1.40
CA ILE A 570 -39.18 16.97 1.83
C ILE A 570 -39.93 17.42 3.07
N GLY A 571 -39.63 18.62 3.60
CA GLY A 571 -40.34 19.20 4.71
C GLY A 571 -40.07 18.54 6.07
N THR A 572 -38.84 18.06 6.28
CA THR A 572 -38.38 17.53 7.58
C THR A 572 -37.52 18.55 8.31
N GLU A 573 -37.37 18.41 9.63
CA GLU A 573 -36.57 19.28 10.47
C GLU A 573 -35.47 18.46 11.15
N ASP A 574 -34.24 18.93 11.05
CA ASP A 574 -33.02 18.37 11.72
C ASP A 574 -32.79 16.86 11.52
N VAL A 575 -33.29 16.30 10.42
CA VAL A 575 -33.02 14.90 10.07
C VAL A 575 -31.64 14.78 9.42
N ASP A 576 -30.83 13.85 9.92
CA ASP A 576 -29.53 13.56 9.37
C ASP A 576 -29.63 12.48 8.27
N TYR A 577 -29.54 12.91 7.01
CA TYR A 577 -29.59 12.02 5.83
C TYR A 577 -28.22 11.49 5.43
N VAL A 578 -27.13 12.13 5.90
CA VAL A 578 -25.77 11.68 5.62
C VAL A 578 -25.37 10.63 6.64
N ILE A 579 -25.39 9.36 6.25
CA ILE A 579 -25.11 8.20 7.11
C ILE A 579 -23.73 8.28 7.72
N THR A 580 -22.72 8.43 6.86
CA THR A 580 -21.28 8.46 7.23
C THR A 580 -20.49 9.25 6.20
N SER A 581 -19.26 9.59 6.58
CA SER A 581 -18.28 10.25 5.71
C SER A 581 -16.90 9.69 6.01
N ASP A 582 -16.09 9.50 4.97
CA ASP A 582 -14.68 9.11 5.10
C ASP A 582 -13.81 10.05 4.28
N THR A 583 -13.25 11.05 4.92
CA THR A 583 -12.26 12.00 4.39
C THR A 583 -12.81 12.90 3.29
N ASP A 584 -13.21 12.37 2.16
CA ASP A 584 -13.61 13.06 0.92
C ASP A 584 -14.99 12.63 0.39
N SER A 585 -15.59 11.59 0.97
CA SER A 585 -16.87 11.03 0.56
C SER A 585 -17.99 11.26 1.59
N MET A 586 -19.23 11.26 1.13
CA MET A 586 -20.42 11.26 1.98
C MET A 586 -21.49 10.31 1.43
N PHE A 587 -21.94 9.39 2.31
CA PHE A 587 -22.98 8.41 2.02
C PHE A 587 -24.35 8.96 2.46
N ILE A 588 -25.26 9.13 1.52
CA ILE A 588 -26.55 9.82 1.71
C ILE A 588 -27.68 8.84 1.46
N ARG A 589 -28.56 8.65 2.42
CA ARG A 589 -29.79 7.87 2.23
C ARG A 589 -30.84 8.71 1.50
N VAL A 590 -31.34 8.20 0.38
CA VAL A 590 -32.25 8.93 -0.50
C VAL A 590 -33.62 8.26 -0.66
N GLY A 591 -33.88 7.16 0.04
CA GLY A 591 -35.17 6.45 -0.07
C GLY A 591 -36.40 7.30 0.28
N ASP A 592 -36.25 8.24 1.24
CA ASP A 592 -37.33 9.19 1.60
C ASP A 592 -37.59 10.18 0.46
N VAL A 593 -36.51 10.65 -0.20
CA VAL A 593 -36.58 11.55 -1.37
C VAL A 593 -37.26 10.86 -2.55
N VAL A 594 -36.91 9.57 -2.80
CA VAL A 594 -37.56 8.76 -3.84
C VAL A 594 -39.08 8.71 -3.61
N ARG A 595 -39.54 8.39 -2.38
CA ARG A 595 -40.94 8.35 -2.03
C ARG A 595 -41.63 9.70 -2.15
N TYR A 596 -40.95 10.78 -1.79
CA TYR A 596 -41.47 12.14 -1.89
C TYR A 596 -41.65 12.59 -3.35
N ARG A 597 -40.61 12.40 -4.17
CA ARG A 597 -40.62 12.83 -5.58
C ARG A 597 -41.56 11.99 -6.47
N TRP A 598 -41.64 10.70 -6.18
CA TRP A 598 -42.44 9.74 -6.98
C TRP A 598 -43.26 8.82 -6.07
N PRO A 599 -44.35 9.35 -5.50
CA PRO A 599 -45.20 8.59 -4.56
C PRO A 599 -45.88 7.37 -5.20
N ASP A 600 -46.09 7.38 -6.52
CA ASP A 600 -46.74 6.30 -7.27
C ASP A 600 -45.72 5.29 -7.85
N LEU A 601 -44.41 5.45 -7.58
CA LEU A 601 -43.38 4.53 -8.05
C LEU A 601 -43.53 3.17 -7.39
N ASP A 602 -43.67 2.13 -8.21
CA ASP A 602 -43.56 0.76 -7.69
C ASP A 602 -42.14 0.47 -7.24
N VAL A 603 -41.93 0.50 -5.93
CA VAL A 603 -40.61 0.24 -5.31
C VAL A 603 -40.12 -1.19 -5.50
N SER A 604 -40.98 -2.12 -5.94
CA SER A 604 -40.61 -3.49 -6.30
C SER A 604 -39.96 -3.56 -7.71
N ASP A 605 -40.25 -2.60 -8.57
CA ASP A 605 -39.54 -2.43 -9.85
C ASP A 605 -38.14 -1.86 -9.57
N ARG A 606 -37.19 -2.77 -9.50
CA ARG A 606 -35.78 -2.48 -9.20
C ARG A 606 -35.16 -1.49 -10.19
N ASP A 607 -35.38 -1.69 -11.48
CA ASP A 607 -34.74 -0.89 -12.53
C ASP A 607 -35.30 0.53 -12.58
N ALA A 608 -36.60 0.68 -12.43
CA ALA A 608 -37.26 1.98 -12.32
C ALA A 608 -36.79 2.74 -11.08
N ARG A 609 -36.64 2.06 -9.94
CA ARG A 609 -36.10 2.64 -8.68
C ARG A 609 -34.65 3.11 -8.86
N ILE A 610 -33.79 2.29 -9.44
CA ILE A 610 -32.37 2.64 -9.69
C ILE A 610 -32.27 3.88 -10.60
N ALA A 611 -33.08 3.95 -11.65
CA ALA A 611 -33.10 5.10 -12.54
C ALA A 611 -33.45 6.40 -11.78
N LYS A 612 -34.39 6.33 -10.82
CA LYS A 612 -34.75 7.49 -9.99
C LYS A 612 -33.68 7.87 -8.98
N ILE A 613 -32.95 6.92 -8.42
CA ILE A 613 -31.81 7.18 -7.55
C ILE A 613 -30.68 7.88 -8.32
N LEU A 614 -30.41 7.47 -9.55
CA LEU A 614 -29.43 8.13 -10.45
C LEU A 614 -29.84 9.58 -10.76
N GLU A 615 -31.14 9.83 -10.98
CA GLU A 615 -31.67 11.17 -11.21
C GLU A 615 -31.44 12.07 -9.98
N ILE A 616 -31.75 11.57 -8.77
CA ILE A 616 -31.47 12.28 -7.50
C ILE A 616 -29.99 12.56 -7.34
N ALA A 617 -29.12 11.55 -7.58
CA ALA A 617 -27.68 11.70 -7.45
C ALA A 617 -27.14 12.81 -8.37
N SER A 618 -27.59 12.84 -9.63
CA SER A 618 -27.21 13.88 -10.60
C SER A 618 -27.69 15.27 -10.17
N ASP A 619 -28.93 15.36 -9.63
CA ASP A 619 -29.51 16.62 -9.19
C ASP A 619 -28.77 17.17 -7.96
N TYR A 620 -28.61 16.35 -6.92
CA TYR A 620 -27.88 16.77 -5.73
C TYR A 620 -26.42 17.10 -5.99
N GLN A 621 -25.76 16.37 -6.89
CA GLN A 621 -24.41 16.71 -7.33
C GLN A 621 -24.35 18.12 -7.93
N LYS A 622 -25.31 18.51 -8.79
CA LYS A 622 -25.35 19.85 -9.38
C LYS A 622 -25.61 20.93 -8.34
N GLN A 623 -26.54 20.70 -7.44
CA GLN A 623 -26.92 21.66 -6.41
C GLN A 623 -25.79 21.90 -5.42
N ILE A 624 -25.13 20.84 -4.91
CA ILE A 624 -24.05 20.97 -3.94
C ILE A 624 -22.80 21.63 -4.56
N ASN A 625 -22.48 21.34 -5.82
CA ASN A 625 -21.37 22.00 -6.51
C ASN A 625 -21.67 23.48 -6.79
N LYS A 626 -22.91 23.85 -7.07
CA LYS A 626 -23.32 25.26 -7.16
C LYS A 626 -23.15 26.01 -5.83
N TYR A 627 -23.49 25.38 -4.71
CA TYR A 627 -23.24 25.93 -3.38
C TYR A 627 -21.73 26.08 -3.12
N LEU A 628 -20.95 25.02 -3.34
CA LEU A 628 -19.50 25.03 -3.13
C LEU A 628 -18.81 26.14 -3.93
N ASN A 629 -19.19 26.34 -5.20
CA ASN A 629 -18.60 27.37 -6.06
C ASN A 629 -18.63 28.79 -5.46
N LYS A 630 -19.65 29.09 -4.67
CA LYS A 630 -19.75 30.37 -3.95
C LYS A 630 -19.10 30.30 -2.58
N HIS A 631 -19.46 29.31 -1.81
CA HIS A 631 -19.13 29.23 -0.40
C HIS A 631 -17.61 29.11 -0.14
N VAL A 632 -16.88 28.35 -0.97
CA VAL A 632 -15.43 28.20 -0.81
C VAL A 632 -14.65 29.49 -1.07
N ARG A 633 -15.17 30.39 -1.92
CA ARG A 633 -14.57 31.71 -2.15
C ARG A 633 -14.66 32.58 -0.91
N ASP A 634 -15.81 32.54 -0.26
CA ASP A 634 -16.04 33.29 0.99
C ASP A 634 -15.23 32.67 2.17
N LEU A 635 -15.10 31.33 2.22
CA LEU A 635 -14.33 30.64 3.25
C LEU A 635 -12.83 30.93 3.16
N PHE A 636 -12.26 30.80 1.97
CA PHE A 636 -10.80 30.74 1.79
C PHE A 636 -10.21 31.94 1.05
N ASN A 637 -11.01 32.97 0.72
CA ASN A 637 -10.63 34.13 -0.05
C ASN A 637 -10.04 33.79 -1.43
N ILE A 638 -10.58 32.76 -2.10
CA ILE A 638 -10.12 32.35 -3.43
C ILE A 638 -10.65 33.35 -4.48
N GLN A 639 -9.74 33.98 -5.22
CA GLN A 639 -10.10 34.96 -6.27
C GLN A 639 -10.23 34.31 -7.65
N ASP A 640 -9.38 33.32 -7.92
CA ASP A 640 -9.31 32.61 -9.19
C ASP A 640 -10.23 31.36 -9.18
N ASP A 641 -10.09 30.50 -10.18
CA ASP A 641 -10.79 29.23 -10.24
C ASP A 641 -10.33 28.27 -9.13
N HIS A 642 -11.28 27.54 -8.59
CA HIS A 642 -10.99 26.46 -7.64
C HIS A 642 -11.30 25.10 -8.27
N TYR A 643 -10.80 24.04 -7.63
CA TYR A 643 -10.87 22.67 -8.14
C TYR A 643 -11.74 21.75 -7.27
N PHE A 644 -12.59 22.31 -6.41
CA PHE A 644 -13.47 21.54 -5.54
C PHE A 644 -14.71 21.11 -6.31
N GLU A 645 -14.86 19.80 -6.49
CA GLU A 645 -16.00 19.22 -7.19
C GLU A 645 -16.38 17.88 -6.55
N LEU A 646 -17.62 17.74 -6.12
CA LEU A 646 -18.22 16.48 -5.68
C LEU A 646 -18.81 15.76 -6.89
N LYS A 647 -18.53 14.45 -7.00
CA LYS A 647 -19.06 13.56 -8.04
C LYS A 647 -19.70 12.33 -7.44
N GLN A 648 -20.73 11.81 -8.10
CA GLN A 648 -21.28 10.51 -7.77
C GLN A 648 -20.22 9.44 -8.05
N GLU A 649 -19.84 8.70 -7.01
CA GLU A 649 -18.90 7.58 -7.12
C GLU A 649 -19.64 6.25 -7.15
N VAL A 650 -20.41 5.91 -6.11
CA VAL A 650 -21.17 4.67 -6.07
C VAL A 650 -22.64 4.90 -5.69
N ILE A 651 -23.50 3.97 -6.14
CA ILE A 651 -24.88 3.84 -5.68
C ILE A 651 -25.03 2.46 -5.07
N LEU A 652 -25.57 2.42 -3.86
CA LEU A 652 -25.83 1.19 -3.14
C LEU A 652 -27.33 0.89 -3.14
N GLU A 653 -27.68 -0.34 -3.52
CA GLU A 653 -29.02 -0.85 -3.27
C GLU A 653 -29.24 -1.12 -1.79
N ARG A 654 -28.23 -1.67 -1.14
CA ARG A 654 -28.21 -2.00 0.28
C ARG A 654 -26.85 -1.68 0.89
N GLY A 655 -26.83 -1.21 2.13
CA GLY A 655 -25.63 -1.00 2.92
C GLY A 655 -25.85 -1.39 4.37
N TYR A 656 -24.87 -2.08 4.97
CA TYR A 656 -24.76 -2.27 6.41
C TYR A 656 -23.59 -1.44 6.92
N PHE A 657 -23.86 -0.49 7.80
CA PHE A 657 -22.86 0.39 8.40
C PHE A 657 -22.76 0.10 9.89
N ALA A 658 -21.60 -0.33 10.36
CA ALA A 658 -21.35 -0.72 11.75
C ALA A 658 -20.54 0.33 12.53
N GLY A 659 -19.79 1.19 11.85
CA GLY A 659 -18.93 2.21 12.45
C GLY A 659 -18.00 2.83 11.42
N LYS A 660 -17.13 3.74 11.88
CA LYS A 660 -16.11 4.38 11.03
C LYS A 660 -15.31 3.34 10.27
N ARG A 661 -15.33 3.41 8.93
CA ARG A 661 -14.61 2.46 8.04
C ARG A 661 -14.98 0.98 8.27
N ARG A 662 -16.16 0.71 8.81
CA ARG A 662 -16.66 -0.63 9.09
C ARG A 662 -18.04 -0.79 8.50
N TYR A 663 -18.13 -1.28 7.26
CA TYR A 663 -19.36 -1.38 6.51
C TYR A 663 -19.31 -2.46 5.42
N ALA A 664 -20.48 -2.89 4.97
CA ALA A 664 -20.69 -3.71 3.80
C ALA A 664 -21.62 -2.99 2.83
N GLN A 665 -21.30 -3.00 1.54
CA GLN A 665 -21.99 -2.28 0.47
C GLN A 665 -22.36 -3.26 -0.65
N TYR A 666 -23.62 -3.25 -1.09
CA TYR A 666 -24.02 -3.87 -2.34
C TYR A 666 -24.17 -2.78 -3.40
N ILE A 667 -23.14 -2.67 -4.22
CA ILE A 667 -22.98 -1.61 -5.22
C ILE A 667 -23.69 -2.01 -6.50
N ILE A 668 -24.56 -1.14 -7.02
CA ILE A 668 -25.33 -1.34 -8.25
C ILE A 668 -24.91 -0.38 -9.37
N ASN A 669 -24.21 0.68 -9.04
CA ASN A 669 -23.65 1.60 -10.02
C ASN A 669 -22.32 2.16 -9.49
N LYS A 670 -21.32 2.25 -10.35
CA LYS A 670 -20.01 2.81 -10.04
C LYS A 670 -19.55 3.74 -11.17
N GLU A 671 -19.33 5.03 -10.85
CA GLU A 671 -18.99 6.08 -11.83
C GLU A 671 -19.87 6.06 -13.11
N GLY A 672 -21.18 5.82 -12.98
CA GLY A 672 -22.14 5.77 -14.09
C GLY A 672 -22.18 4.41 -14.83
N VAL A 673 -21.44 3.40 -14.38
CA VAL A 673 -21.47 2.04 -14.94
C VAL A 673 -22.28 1.12 -14.03
N THR A 674 -23.27 0.42 -14.58
CA THR A 674 -24.03 -0.59 -13.84
C THR A 674 -23.12 -1.78 -13.49
N THR A 675 -23.18 -2.20 -12.23
CA THR A 675 -22.41 -3.34 -11.68
C THR A 675 -23.26 -4.05 -10.61
N GLU A 676 -22.81 -5.21 -10.20
CA GLU A 676 -23.30 -5.89 -9.00
C GLU A 676 -22.11 -6.40 -8.22
N GLU A 677 -21.75 -5.67 -7.18
CA GLU A 677 -20.54 -5.94 -6.40
C GLU A 677 -20.83 -5.84 -4.90
N LEU A 678 -20.44 -6.86 -4.14
CA LEU A 678 -20.41 -6.81 -2.68
C LEU A 678 -19.01 -6.36 -2.24
N ASP A 679 -18.90 -5.15 -1.68
CA ASP A 679 -17.68 -4.63 -1.09
C ASP A 679 -17.82 -4.55 0.44
N ILE A 680 -16.88 -5.17 1.17
CA ILE A 680 -16.88 -5.19 2.63
C ILE A 680 -15.59 -4.59 3.15
N LYS A 681 -15.70 -3.52 3.93
CA LYS A 681 -14.55 -2.82 4.52
C LYS A 681 -14.57 -2.85 6.04
N GLY A 682 -13.41 -3.12 6.64
CA GLY A 682 -13.16 -2.95 8.07
C GLY A 682 -13.93 -3.85 9.03
N LEU A 683 -14.85 -4.69 8.57
CA LEU A 683 -15.56 -5.63 9.43
C LEU A 683 -14.59 -6.70 9.95
N ASP A 684 -14.77 -7.08 11.23
CA ASP A 684 -13.86 -8.03 11.89
C ASP A 684 -13.78 -9.38 11.16
N LEU A 685 -14.87 -9.80 10.52
CA LEU A 685 -14.95 -11.03 9.72
C LEU A 685 -14.03 -11.05 8.50
N MET A 686 -13.58 -9.87 8.04
CA MET A 686 -12.74 -9.72 6.83
C MET A 686 -11.25 -9.54 7.12
N LYS A 687 -10.86 -9.51 8.40
CA LYS A 687 -9.46 -9.31 8.80
C LYS A 687 -8.55 -10.44 8.33
N SER A 688 -7.30 -10.13 8.05
CA SER A 688 -6.27 -11.08 7.59
C SER A 688 -5.99 -12.24 8.56
N ASN A 689 -6.33 -12.07 9.85
CA ASN A 689 -6.23 -13.10 10.89
C ASN A 689 -7.49 -13.95 11.04
N PHE A 690 -8.33 -14.01 9.99
CA PHE A 690 -9.55 -14.80 9.96
C PHE A 690 -9.38 -15.96 8.97
N PRO A 691 -9.79 -17.20 9.33
CA PRO A 691 -9.70 -18.34 8.42
C PRO A 691 -10.47 -18.07 7.11
N PRO A 692 -9.92 -18.41 5.94
CA PRO A 692 -10.59 -18.17 4.64
C PRO A 692 -12.01 -18.75 4.56
N LEU A 693 -12.18 -19.95 5.09
CA LEU A 693 -13.50 -20.61 5.16
C LEU A 693 -14.51 -19.78 5.93
N PHE A 694 -14.10 -19.24 7.10
CA PHE A 694 -14.99 -18.43 7.94
C PHE A 694 -15.29 -17.07 7.31
N ARG A 695 -14.33 -16.49 6.58
CA ARG A 695 -14.58 -15.22 5.84
C ARG A 695 -15.62 -15.41 4.75
N LYS A 696 -15.47 -16.44 3.91
CA LYS A 696 -16.44 -16.74 2.85
C LYS A 696 -17.85 -16.97 3.41
N PHE A 697 -17.94 -17.66 4.55
CA PHE A 697 -19.22 -17.82 5.23
C PHE A 697 -19.74 -16.48 5.79
N GLY A 698 -18.85 -15.65 6.38
CA GLY A 698 -19.19 -14.32 6.90
C GLY A 698 -19.66 -13.38 5.81
N GLU A 699 -19.01 -13.37 4.64
CA GLU A 699 -19.46 -12.60 3.46
C GLU A 699 -20.91 -12.99 3.05
N ASN A 700 -21.14 -14.28 2.92
CA ASN A 700 -22.48 -14.79 2.61
C ASN A 700 -23.50 -14.38 3.68
N LEU A 701 -23.15 -14.49 4.96
CA LEU A 701 -24.03 -14.14 6.06
C LEU A 701 -24.41 -12.66 6.06
N ILE A 702 -23.43 -11.76 5.89
CA ILE A 702 -23.66 -10.32 5.80
C ILE A 702 -24.55 -10.01 4.58
N GLN A 703 -24.30 -10.62 3.44
CA GLN A 703 -25.14 -10.46 2.27
C GLN A 703 -26.59 -10.87 2.54
N GLN A 704 -26.81 -12.05 3.14
CA GLN A 704 -28.15 -12.52 3.49
C GLN A 704 -28.86 -11.55 4.46
N ILE A 705 -28.16 -10.99 5.43
CA ILE A 705 -28.67 -9.98 6.35
C ILE A 705 -29.06 -8.71 5.58
N MET A 706 -28.20 -8.22 4.70
CA MET A 706 -28.48 -7.03 3.89
C MET A 706 -29.70 -7.18 3.02
N PHE A 707 -29.96 -8.38 2.51
CA PHE A 707 -31.14 -8.70 1.68
C PHE A 707 -32.38 -9.11 2.49
N GLY A 708 -32.38 -8.88 3.81
CA GLY A 708 -33.58 -8.91 4.64
C GLY A 708 -33.88 -10.23 5.31
N LYS A 709 -32.99 -11.23 5.30
CA LYS A 709 -33.17 -12.42 6.11
C LYS A 709 -33.26 -12.08 7.58
N GLN A 710 -34.25 -12.68 8.21
CA GLN A 710 -34.54 -12.43 9.62
C GLN A 710 -33.61 -13.25 10.52
N LYS A 711 -33.51 -12.80 11.78
CA LYS A 711 -32.67 -13.43 12.81
C LYS A 711 -32.76 -14.96 12.83
N LYS A 712 -33.98 -15.52 12.80
CA LYS A 712 -34.21 -16.98 12.86
C LYS A 712 -33.54 -17.73 11.71
N GLU A 713 -33.56 -17.18 10.50
CA GLU A 713 -32.92 -17.78 9.32
C GLU A 713 -31.41 -17.71 9.42
N ILE A 714 -30.89 -16.58 9.93
CA ILE A 714 -29.46 -16.37 10.15
C ILE A 714 -28.93 -17.32 11.21
N ASP A 715 -29.66 -17.50 12.33
CA ASP A 715 -29.33 -18.44 13.40
C ASP A 715 -29.27 -19.89 12.85
N LEU A 716 -30.18 -20.27 11.96
CA LEU A 716 -30.16 -21.57 11.30
C LEU A 716 -28.96 -21.77 10.38
N LEU A 717 -28.57 -20.76 9.60
CA LEU A 717 -27.38 -20.79 8.76
C LEU A 717 -26.11 -20.98 9.60
N ILE A 718 -25.96 -20.22 10.68
CA ILE A 718 -24.82 -20.35 11.62
C ILE A 718 -24.75 -21.74 12.22
N SER A 719 -25.90 -22.26 12.67
CA SER A 719 -26.00 -23.60 13.28
C SER A 719 -25.61 -24.73 12.31
N SER A 720 -26.10 -24.63 11.06
CA SER A 720 -25.76 -25.56 9.99
C SER A 720 -24.28 -25.52 9.66
N PHE A 721 -23.72 -24.33 9.55
CA PHE A 721 -22.29 -24.16 9.28
C PHE A 721 -21.42 -24.70 10.42
N LYS A 722 -21.79 -24.43 11.70
CA LYS A 722 -21.09 -24.98 12.87
C LYS A 722 -21.03 -26.50 12.82
N LYS A 723 -22.13 -27.17 12.45
CA LYS A 723 -22.14 -28.63 12.30
C LYS A 723 -21.19 -29.12 11.21
N SER A 724 -21.07 -28.38 10.10
CA SER A 724 -20.17 -28.76 9.00
C SER A 724 -18.67 -28.72 9.36
N ILE A 725 -18.30 -27.97 10.40
CA ILE A 725 -16.89 -27.77 10.81
C ILE A 725 -16.28 -29.09 11.34
N ALA A 726 -17.09 -30.00 11.91
CA ALA A 726 -16.60 -31.27 12.43
C ALA A 726 -15.80 -32.09 11.39
N GLY A 727 -16.23 -32.04 10.11
CA GLY A 727 -15.59 -32.74 8.99
C GLY A 727 -14.49 -31.93 8.25
N ARG A 728 -14.17 -30.73 8.70
CA ARG A 728 -13.16 -29.89 8.04
C ARG A 728 -11.75 -30.18 8.52
N GLU A 729 -10.77 -29.94 7.62
CA GLU A 729 -9.35 -30.00 7.98
C GLU A 729 -8.99 -28.90 8.99
N ILE A 730 -7.98 -29.17 9.82
CA ILE A 730 -7.60 -28.28 10.90
C ILE A 730 -7.11 -26.92 10.35
N VAL A 731 -6.35 -26.93 9.28
CA VAL A 731 -5.80 -25.71 8.65
C VAL A 731 -6.91 -24.79 8.11
N GLU A 732 -8.04 -25.35 7.65
CA GLU A 732 -9.18 -24.57 7.15
C GLU A 732 -9.87 -23.74 8.25
N ILE A 733 -9.82 -24.24 9.51
CA ILE A 733 -10.51 -23.63 10.66
C ILE A 733 -9.55 -22.92 11.62
N ALA A 734 -8.26 -23.22 11.54
CA ALA A 734 -7.24 -22.66 12.41
C ALA A 734 -7.06 -21.15 12.15
N LYS A 735 -6.84 -20.41 13.23
CA LYS A 735 -6.73 -18.96 13.15
C LYS A 735 -5.32 -18.53 12.73
N PRO A 736 -5.15 -17.89 11.55
CA PRO A 736 -3.85 -17.35 11.17
C PRO A 736 -3.52 -16.12 12.02
N THR A 737 -2.27 -16.01 12.47
CA THR A 737 -1.85 -14.91 13.34
C THR A 737 -0.35 -14.65 13.25
N GLY A 738 0.06 -13.41 13.52
CA GLY A 738 1.47 -13.07 13.75
C GLY A 738 1.83 -13.22 15.24
N VAL A 739 3.06 -13.58 15.51
CA VAL A 739 3.56 -13.75 16.87
C VAL A 739 4.47 -12.58 17.25
N LYS A 740 4.27 -12.01 18.43
CA LYS A 740 5.10 -10.91 18.95
C LYS A 740 5.49 -11.17 20.39
N LYS A 741 6.68 -10.69 20.78
CA LYS A 741 7.10 -10.62 22.18
C LYS A 741 7.14 -11.97 22.92
N ILE A 742 7.57 -13.03 22.26
CA ILE A 742 7.66 -14.38 22.87
C ILE A 742 8.44 -14.36 24.18
N ARG A 743 9.64 -13.72 24.16
CA ARG A 743 10.52 -13.67 25.33
C ARG A 743 9.96 -12.87 26.50
N GLU A 744 9.19 -11.81 26.20
CA GLU A 744 8.61 -10.94 27.23
C GLU A 744 7.53 -11.65 28.05
N TYR A 745 6.82 -12.63 27.48
CA TYR A 745 5.72 -13.34 28.15
C TYR A 745 6.13 -14.63 28.83
N ILE A 746 7.35 -15.11 28.66
CA ILE A 746 7.90 -16.23 29.43
C ILE A 746 8.36 -15.70 30.80
N GLU A 747 7.77 -16.22 31.88
CA GLU A 747 8.17 -15.92 33.25
C GLU A 747 9.29 -16.86 33.70
N ARG A 748 9.11 -18.16 33.42
CA ARG A 748 10.16 -19.19 33.59
C ARG A 748 10.12 -20.14 32.41
N GLY A 749 11.27 -20.47 31.86
CA GLY A 749 11.38 -21.50 30.82
C GLY A 749 11.13 -22.93 31.35
N PRO A 750 11.04 -23.91 30.45
CA PRO A 750 10.89 -25.31 30.83
C PRO A 750 12.08 -25.80 31.68
N THR A 751 11.80 -26.74 32.57
CA THR A 751 12.80 -27.37 33.47
C THR A 751 12.76 -28.89 33.35
N ALA A 752 13.71 -29.58 34.00
CA ALA A 752 13.72 -31.03 34.00
C ALA A 752 12.41 -31.67 34.56
N SER A 753 11.72 -30.93 35.46
CA SER A 753 10.46 -31.36 36.07
C SER A 753 9.20 -30.75 35.44
N LYS A 754 9.35 -29.74 34.55
CA LYS A 754 8.23 -29.03 33.97
C LYS A 754 8.45 -28.80 32.46
N ILE A 755 7.62 -29.48 31.66
CA ILE A 755 7.72 -29.49 30.20
C ILE A 755 7.48 -28.10 29.57
N PHE A 756 6.49 -27.38 30.08
CA PHE A 756 6.04 -26.12 29.50
C PHE A 756 6.46 -24.93 30.37
N SER A 757 6.77 -23.84 29.68
CA SER A 757 7.10 -22.54 30.29
C SER A 757 5.97 -22.01 31.15
N ASP A 758 6.32 -21.34 32.25
CA ASP A 758 5.41 -20.48 32.99
C ASP A 758 5.22 -19.18 32.24
N LEU A 759 3.97 -18.80 32.02
CA LEU A 759 3.61 -17.62 31.26
C LEU A 759 3.02 -16.53 32.17
N LYS A 760 3.32 -15.27 31.85
CA LYS A 760 2.66 -14.14 32.48
C LYS A 760 1.16 -14.18 32.25
N SER A 761 0.36 -13.81 33.23
CA SER A 761 -1.12 -13.91 33.21
C SER A 761 -1.80 -13.20 32.04
N LYS A 762 -1.15 -12.20 31.44
CA LYS A 762 -1.66 -11.40 30.29
C LYS A 762 -1.07 -11.82 28.94
N ALA A 763 -0.47 -13.01 28.83
CA ALA A 763 0.07 -13.47 27.55
C ALA A 763 -1.04 -13.62 26.50
N PRO A 764 -0.92 -12.96 25.33
CA PRO A 764 -1.88 -13.14 24.25
C PRO A 764 -1.93 -14.60 23.77
N ILE A 765 -3.12 -15.06 23.38
CA ILE A 765 -3.35 -16.47 23.01
C ILE A 765 -2.41 -16.95 21.89
N ASN A 766 -2.14 -16.11 20.89
CA ASN A 766 -1.23 -16.42 19.79
C ASN A 766 0.22 -16.61 20.27
N THR A 767 0.69 -15.74 21.16
CA THR A 767 2.02 -15.85 21.75
C THR A 767 2.11 -17.09 22.65
N LYS A 768 1.06 -17.36 23.44
CA LYS A 768 0.94 -18.55 24.26
C LYS A 768 1.00 -19.82 23.42
N ALA A 769 0.23 -19.86 22.32
CA ALA A 769 0.20 -20.98 21.40
C ALA A 769 1.57 -21.25 20.76
N ALA A 770 2.32 -20.21 20.39
CA ALA A 770 3.67 -20.31 19.85
C ALA A 770 4.67 -20.86 20.89
N ILE A 771 4.58 -20.39 22.15
CA ILE A 771 5.45 -20.87 23.22
C ILE A 771 5.18 -22.37 23.48
N TYR A 772 3.93 -22.77 23.54
CA TYR A 772 3.57 -24.18 23.77
C TYR A 772 4.03 -25.11 22.64
N TYR A 773 3.95 -24.66 21.38
CA TYR A 773 4.55 -25.38 20.26
C TYR A 773 6.06 -25.57 20.44
N ASN A 774 6.77 -24.49 20.75
CA ASN A 774 8.23 -24.53 20.93
C ASN A 774 8.65 -25.45 22.08
N ASP A 775 7.91 -25.42 23.19
CA ASP A 775 8.20 -26.27 24.34
C ASP A 775 7.89 -27.75 24.05
N LEU A 776 6.80 -28.04 23.36
CA LEU A 776 6.46 -29.41 22.94
C LEU A 776 7.50 -29.97 21.96
N LEU A 777 7.98 -29.14 21.03
CA LEU A 777 9.02 -29.47 20.06
C LEU A 777 10.32 -29.87 20.80
N ARG A 778 10.75 -29.04 21.79
CA ARG A 778 11.93 -29.33 22.62
C ARG A 778 11.74 -30.60 23.46
N PHE A 779 10.58 -30.77 24.08
CA PHE A 779 10.28 -31.96 24.87
C PHE A 779 10.37 -33.24 24.05
N LYS A 780 9.88 -33.19 22.80
CA LYS A 780 9.97 -34.35 21.88
C LYS A 780 11.36 -34.44 21.20
N LYS A 781 12.32 -33.56 21.50
CA LYS A 781 13.68 -33.49 20.91
C LYS A 781 13.67 -33.29 19.39
N LEU A 782 12.67 -32.58 18.89
CA LEU A 782 12.48 -32.29 17.46
C LEU A 782 13.01 -30.91 17.05
N ASP A 783 13.38 -30.06 18.02
CA ASP A 783 13.83 -28.69 17.84
C ASP A 783 15.17 -28.54 17.10
N LYS A 784 15.92 -29.63 16.92
CA LYS A 784 17.12 -29.68 16.08
C LYS A 784 16.80 -29.92 14.61
N LYS A 785 15.68 -30.59 14.31
CA LYS A 785 15.26 -30.97 12.97
C LYS A 785 14.22 -30.00 12.39
N TYR A 786 13.35 -29.46 13.22
CA TYR A 786 12.25 -28.56 12.81
C TYR A 786 12.40 -27.18 13.44
N PRO A 787 12.01 -26.12 12.75
CA PRO A 787 12.16 -24.75 13.25
C PRO A 787 11.22 -24.47 14.42
N THR A 788 11.74 -23.73 15.41
CA THR A 788 10.91 -23.16 16.47
C THR A 788 10.26 -21.87 15.98
N ILE A 789 9.02 -21.62 16.39
CA ILE A 789 8.32 -20.36 16.09
C ILE A 789 9.06 -19.17 16.71
N LYS A 790 9.35 -18.17 15.89
CA LYS A 790 10.05 -16.93 16.28
C LYS A 790 9.12 -15.74 16.28
N GLU A 791 9.60 -14.63 16.84
CA GLU A 791 8.88 -13.35 16.77
C GLU A 791 8.74 -12.88 15.33
N PHE A 792 7.58 -12.28 15.01
CA PHE A 792 7.17 -11.76 13.71
C PHE A 792 6.81 -12.83 12.67
N GLU A 793 6.92 -14.11 12.99
CA GLU A 793 6.45 -15.17 12.10
C GLU A 793 4.92 -15.28 12.11
N LYS A 794 4.37 -15.69 10.96
CA LYS A 794 2.95 -16.03 10.82
C LYS A 794 2.75 -17.52 11.06
N ILE A 795 1.81 -17.83 11.93
CA ILE A 795 1.45 -19.20 12.30
C ILE A 795 -0.06 -19.37 12.28
N TYR A 796 -0.51 -20.58 12.37
CA TYR A 796 -1.87 -20.95 12.75
C TYR A 796 -1.94 -21.30 14.24
N TYR A 797 -3.10 -21.12 14.86
CA TYR A 797 -3.37 -21.72 16.16
C TYR A 797 -4.79 -22.23 16.28
N VAL A 798 -4.97 -23.22 17.14
CA VAL A 798 -6.26 -23.81 17.50
C VAL A 798 -6.39 -23.92 19.00
N TYR A 799 -7.63 -24.00 19.48
CA TYR A 799 -7.93 -24.39 20.86
C TYR A 799 -7.90 -25.90 20.98
N LEU A 800 -7.58 -26.39 22.18
CA LEU A 800 -7.48 -27.81 22.50
C LEU A 800 -8.52 -28.20 23.54
N LYS A 801 -9.04 -29.42 23.40
CA LYS A 801 -9.80 -30.16 24.44
C LYS A 801 -8.86 -30.57 25.57
N ASP A 802 -9.41 -31.19 26.62
CA ASP A 802 -8.59 -31.78 27.68
C ASP A 802 -7.57 -32.76 27.07
N ASN A 803 -6.32 -32.62 27.47
CA ASN A 803 -5.19 -33.34 26.90
C ASN A 803 -4.13 -33.62 27.98
N PRO A 804 -3.22 -34.60 27.77
CA PRO A 804 -2.22 -35.02 28.77
C PRO A 804 -1.33 -33.90 29.30
N TYR A 805 -1.18 -32.83 28.51
CA TYR A 805 -0.33 -31.69 28.83
C TYR A 805 -1.10 -30.51 29.42
N ARG A 806 -2.43 -30.58 29.51
CA ARG A 806 -3.33 -29.53 30.01
C ARG A 806 -3.15 -28.16 29.24
N LEU A 807 -2.84 -28.26 27.94
CA LEU A 807 -2.75 -27.11 27.07
C LEU A 807 -4.15 -26.70 26.60
N ASP A 808 -4.43 -25.41 26.59
CA ASP A 808 -5.70 -24.85 26.10
C ASP A 808 -5.64 -24.42 24.66
N CYS A 809 -4.43 -24.26 24.07
CA CYS A 809 -4.18 -23.91 22.68
C CYS A 809 -2.80 -24.39 22.23
N ILE A 810 -2.57 -24.45 20.93
CA ILE A 810 -1.27 -24.73 20.33
C ILE A 810 -1.11 -24.01 18.99
N GLY A 811 0.11 -23.51 18.72
CA GLY A 811 0.49 -22.95 17.41
C GLY A 811 1.08 -24.03 16.50
N PHE A 812 1.08 -23.77 15.19
CA PHE A 812 1.70 -24.65 14.19
C PHE A 812 1.86 -23.89 12.85
N TYR A 813 2.70 -24.41 11.95
CA TYR A 813 2.93 -23.81 10.62
C TYR A 813 2.00 -24.37 9.54
N GLY A 814 1.60 -25.63 9.64
CA GLY A 814 0.77 -26.34 8.66
C GLY A 814 1.40 -27.68 8.24
N VAL A 815 1.55 -27.91 6.93
CA VAL A 815 2.01 -29.20 6.37
C VAL A 815 3.46 -29.52 6.74
N ASP A 816 4.27 -28.52 7.02
CA ASP A 816 5.72 -28.67 7.30
C ASP A 816 6.03 -28.96 8.78
N ASP A 817 5.00 -29.13 9.61
CA ASP A 817 5.19 -29.48 11.03
C ASP A 817 5.54 -30.95 11.22
N PRO A 818 6.20 -31.30 12.34
CA PRO A 818 6.48 -32.69 12.65
C PRO A 818 5.19 -33.53 12.73
N PRO A 819 5.17 -34.73 12.15
CA PRO A 819 4.00 -35.65 12.24
C PRO A 819 3.48 -35.84 13.66
N GLU A 820 4.38 -35.94 14.64
CA GLU A 820 4.04 -36.13 16.06
C GLU A 820 3.33 -34.90 16.68
N ILE A 821 3.52 -33.73 16.12
CA ILE A 821 2.81 -32.51 16.53
C ILE A 821 1.45 -32.45 15.85
N ILE A 822 1.39 -32.79 14.57
CA ILE A 822 0.13 -32.82 13.79
C ILE A 822 -0.82 -33.87 14.40
N GLU A 823 -0.35 -35.09 14.68
CA GLU A 823 -1.14 -36.15 15.36
C GLU A 823 -1.68 -35.67 16.72
N PHE A 824 -0.87 -34.97 17.51
CA PHE A 824 -1.31 -34.37 18.76
C PHE A 824 -2.43 -33.37 18.56
N ILE A 825 -2.28 -32.47 17.58
CA ILE A 825 -3.28 -31.44 17.25
C ILE A 825 -4.57 -32.13 16.79
N GLU A 826 -4.50 -33.06 15.86
CA GLU A 826 -5.66 -33.80 15.33
C GLU A 826 -6.45 -34.48 16.42
N LYS A 827 -5.75 -35.12 17.37
CA LYS A 827 -6.37 -35.83 18.46
C LYS A 827 -7.10 -34.96 19.49
N TYR A 828 -6.55 -33.77 19.75
CA TYR A 828 -7.01 -32.91 20.83
C TYR A 828 -7.62 -31.58 20.41
N VAL A 829 -7.73 -31.26 19.11
CA VAL A 829 -8.32 -30.00 18.64
C VAL A 829 -9.78 -29.85 19.09
N ASP A 830 -10.10 -28.70 19.64
CA ASP A 830 -11.47 -28.29 19.94
C ASP A 830 -11.99 -27.42 18.79
N LYS A 831 -12.55 -28.06 17.77
CA LYS A 831 -13.06 -27.39 16.57
C LYS A 831 -14.23 -26.46 16.91
N GLU A 832 -15.09 -26.83 17.85
CA GLU A 832 -16.23 -25.98 18.25
C GLU A 832 -15.77 -24.73 18.97
N LYS A 833 -14.92 -24.87 19.99
CA LYS A 833 -14.35 -23.71 20.70
C LYS A 833 -13.55 -22.81 19.79
N THR A 834 -12.83 -23.37 18.82
CA THR A 834 -12.08 -22.61 17.80
C THR A 834 -13.04 -21.78 16.94
N PHE A 835 -14.17 -22.35 16.51
CA PHE A 835 -15.20 -21.62 15.78
C PHE A 835 -15.85 -20.53 16.65
N ASP A 836 -16.31 -20.89 17.84
CA ASP A 836 -17.02 -19.96 18.73
C ASP A 836 -16.14 -18.75 19.08
N SER A 837 -14.89 -18.99 19.45
CA SER A 837 -13.94 -17.93 19.80
C SER A 837 -13.47 -17.09 18.60
N THR A 838 -13.39 -17.70 17.42
CA THR A 838 -12.90 -17.00 16.23
C THR A 838 -14.01 -16.30 15.48
N PHE A 839 -15.13 -16.97 15.22
CA PHE A 839 -16.21 -16.47 14.38
C PHE A 839 -17.39 -15.92 15.17
N LEU A 840 -17.99 -16.75 16.03
CA LEU A 840 -19.26 -16.42 16.68
C LEU A 840 -19.18 -15.15 17.54
N ASN A 841 -18.11 -15.02 18.34
CA ASN A 841 -17.90 -13.82 19.16
C ASN A 841 -17.75 -12.53 18.35
N LYS A 842 -17.40 -12.61 17.06
CA LYS A 842 -17.30 -11.44 16.18
C LYS A 842 -18.61 -11.04 15.54
N LEU A 843 -19.60 -11.88 15.56
CA LEU A 843 -20.96 -11.57 15.13
C LEU A 843 -21.76 -10.80 16.21
N GLN A 844 -21.30 -10.80 17.47
CA GLN A 844 -21.98 -10.08 18.54
C GLN A 844 -22.31 -8.63 18.15
N GLY A 845 -21.31 -7.89 17.60
CA GLY A 845 -21.51 -6.51 17.17
C GLY A 845 -22.57 -6.37 16.08
N VAL A 846 -22.67 -7.32 15.14
CA VAL A 846 -23.70 -7.29 14.08
C VAL A 846 -25.10 -7.48 14.68
N TYR A 847 -25.24 -8.38 15.63
CA TYR A 847 -26.51 -8.61 16.33
C TYR A 847 -26.92 -7.41 17.16
N ASP A 848 -25.98 -6.77 17.86
CA ASP A 848 -26.22 -5.56 18.65
C ASP A 848 -26.68 -4.40 17.76
N ASP A 849 -26.00 -4.17 16.61
CA ASP A 849 -26.35 -3.14 15.64
C ASP A 849 -27.76 -3.33 15.05
N LEU A 850 -28.18 -4.60 14.87
CA LEU A 850 -29.50 -4.97 14.37
C LEU A 850 -30.54 -5.08 15.48
N LYS A 851 -30.17 -4.84 16.73
CA LYS A 851 -31.02 -5.02 17.92
C LYS A 851 -31.57 -6.44 18.05
N TRP A 852 -30.80 -7.43 17.60
CA TRP A 852 -31.11 -8.84 17.77
C TRP A 852 -30.54 -9.38 19.06
N SER A 853 -31.31 -10.20 19.80
CA SER A 853 -30.73 -10.93 20.94
C SER A 853 -29.70 -11.93 20.44
N PHE A 854 -28.47 -11.83 20.94
CA PHE A 854 -27.42 -12.79 20.59
C PHE A 854 -27.74 -14.14 21.25
N PRO A 855 -27.72 -15.26 20.52
CA PRO A 855 -28.00 -16.55 21.11
C PRO A 855 -26.91 -16.94 22.11
N SER A 856 -27.28 -17.36 23.32
CA SER A 856 -26.32 -17.88 24.27
C SER A 856 -25.71 -19.18 23.73
N LEU A 857 -24.42 -19.42 23.99
CA LEU A 857 -23.72 -20.63 23.55
C LEU A 857 -24.46 -21.93 23.93
N ASN A 858 -25.25 -21.92 25.03
CA ASN A 858 -26.07 -23.02 25.48
C ASN A 858 -27.41 -23.16 24.75
N GLU A 859 -27.95 -22.09 24.16
CA GLU A 859 -29.21 -22.16 23.38
C GLU A 859 -29.05 -22.90 22.05
N TYR A 860 -27.86 -22.85 21.44
CA TYR A 860 -27.58 -23.62 20.22
C TYR A 860 -27.57 -25.11 20.48
N ALA A 861 -27.13 -25.56 21.66
CA ALA A 861 -27.20 -26.99 22.06
C ALA A 861 -28.63 -27.44 22.42
N ASN A 862 -29.41 -26.58 23.08
CA ASN A 862 -30.73 -26.97 23.63
C ASN A 862 -31.88 -26.91 22.61
N LYS A 863 -31.80 -26.07 21.56
CA LYS A 863 -32.86 -25.99 20.52
C LYS A 863 -32.98 -27.23 19.62
N PHE A 864 -32.03 -28.11 19.64
CA PHE A 864 -32.03 -29.34 18.82
C PHE A 864 -32.49 -30.60 19.56
N PHE A 865 -32.64 -30.52 20.88
CA PHE A 865 -33.13 -31.67 21.67
C PHE A 865 -34.66 -31.63 21.93
N VAL A 866 -35.38 -30.63 21.41
CA VAL A 866 -36.83 -30.47 21.64
C VAL A 866 -37.68 -30.85 20.41
N ILE A 867 -37.07 -31.35 19.33
CA ILE A 867 -37.81 -31.93 18.21
C ILE A 867 -37.33 -33.35 17.96
N SER A 868 -37.79 -34.25 18.82
CA SER A 868 -37.90 -35.67 18.54
C SER A 868 -39.22 -36.20 19.11
#